data_043ce47ba4a75b2ea94145e089676ba9
#
_entry.id   043ce47ba4a75b2ea94145e089676ba9
#
_cell.length_a   1.000
_cell.length_b   1.000
_cell.length_c   1.000
_cell.angle_alpha   90.00
_cell.angle_beta   90.00
_cell.angle_gamma   90.00
#
_symmetry.space_group_name_H-M   'P 1'
#
loop_
_entity.id
_entity.type
_entity.pdbx_description
1 polymer ?
#
loop_
_entity_poly.entity_id
_entity_poly.type
_entity_poly.pdbx_seq_one_letter_code
_entity_poly.pdbx_strand_id
1 'polypeptide(L)'
;MKTTAQIRQAYLDFFHSKGHQVVESSSLVPDNDPTLLFTNAGMNQFKNVFLGLEKRPYTRATTAQRCVRAGGKHNDLENVGYTARHHTFFEMLGNFSFGDYFKQDAIHYGWEFLTSPQWLGLPKEKLWVTVYETDDEAYNIWHKEIGIPAERIIRIGDNKGAPYASDNFWQMGDTGPCGPCTEIFYDHGDHIWGGPPGSPEEDGDRYIEIWNIVFMQFNRHADGTMEKLPKPSVDTGMGLERISAVLQHVNSNYDIDIFKTLIAKVAELTGEKDLANKSLRVIADHIRSCAYLIADGVVPSNEGRGYVLRRIIRRAVRHGHLLGATEAFFYKLVPTLIDVMAEAGKEVKKHQATVEKFLRLEEEQFARTLERGLTLLDEALANVKENVLSGEVAFKLYDTYGFPLDLTADVCRERGIAIDEEGFEREMELQRVRAQSASQFGMDYNSVIRVDGTTRFEGYTESETLAKVTALFHEGNPVESISAGQSAVVILDNTPFYAESGGQIGDIGRLEGNGFCFDVKDTQKYGQVFGHIGELTQGSLSVGQSVNAVVDDVRRQRISLNHSATHLLHAALRQVLGEHVAQKGSLVSDTLLRFDFAQHEAISKAQLAEVERIVNQQVRANNPIQTDIMALEAAKAKGAMALFGEKYSEQVRVLTMGDFSIELCGGIHAKRTGDIGLFKIITETAVAAGIRRIEAITGETAIEWLQHQQTLLNQSAELLKSDVNSIVDKISLLQDKCKKVEKELQTLKEKAALQAGNELAQSAVEINGVSVIVQQLDGIEAKSLRAMVDSLKNQLGSAVVVFASALDEKVNLIVGVTQDLTAKVKAGELVNLMAQQVGGKGGGRPDMAMAGGTEPQNINKALSVCSDWLKANL
;
A
#
# COMPACT_ATOMS: atom_id res chain seq x y z
N MET A 1 -36.06 26.19 -1.86
CA MET A 1 -35.42 24.87 -1.91
C MET A 1 -34.24 24.89 -0.97
N LYS A 2 -34.17 23.97 0.01
CA LYS A 2 -33.06 23.93 0.98
C LYS A 2 -31.84 23.26 0.37
N THR A 3 -30.65 23.83 0.57
CA THR A 3 -29.38 23.18 0.21
C THR A 3 -29.07 22.05 1.19
N THR A 4 -28.24 21.12 0.78
CA THR A 4 -27.77 20.02 1.66
C THR A 4 -27.14 20.56 2.96
N ALA A 5 -26.34 21.65 2.89
CA ALA A 5 -25.78 22.31 4.06
C ALA A 5 -26.87 22.87 5.00
N GLN A 6 -27.92 23.46 4.45
CA GLN A 6 -29.05 23.97 5.25
C GLN A 6 -29.86 22.86 5.91
N ILE A 7 -30.01 21.72 5.24
CA ILE A 7 -30.70 20.54 5.80
C ILE A 7 -29.91 19.96 6.97
N ARG A 8 -28.58 19.81 6.79
CA ARG A 8 -27.67 19.39 7.87
C ARG A 8 -27.81 20.29 9.10
N GLN A 9 -27.74 21.58 8.89
CA GLN A 9 -27.85 22.55 10.00
C GLN A 9 -29.22 22.49 10.66
N ALA A 10 -30.31 22.43 9.88
CA ALA A 10 -31.66 22.32 10.44
C ALA A 10 -31.85 21.09 11.32
N TYR A 11 -31.26 19.96 10.99
CA TYR A 11 -31.30 18.77 11.83
C TYR A 11 -30.61 19.00 13.17
N LEU A 12 -29.38 19.53 13.12
CA LEU A 12 -28.62 19.82 14.34
C LEU A 12 -29.33 20.85 15.22
N ASP A 13 -29.87 21.91 14.65
CA ASP A 13 -30.61 22.96 15.37
C ASP A 13 -31.89 22.41 16.01
N PHE A 14 -32.63 21.56 15.30
CA PHE A 14 -33.84 20.93 15.84
C PHE A 14 -33.51 20.11 17.10
N PHE A 15 -32.55 19.19 17.00
CA PHE A 15 -32.21 18.34 18.15
C PHE A 15 -31.50 19.12 19.27
N HIS A 16 -30.76 20.17 18.94
CA HIS A 16 -30.25 21.08 19.96
C HIS A 16 -31.40 21.75 20.72
N SER A 17 -32.48 22.16 20.04
CA SER A 17 -33.67 22.72 20.69
C SER A 17 -34.41 21.73 21.59
N LYS A 18 -34.20 20.40 21.35
CA LYS A 18 -34.70 19.31 22.20
C LYS A 18 -33.72 18.89 23.31
N GLY A 19 -32.70 19.70 23.58
CA GLY A 19 -31.72 19.44 24.66
C GLY A 19 -30.60 18.49 24.33
N HIS A 20 -30.34 18.20 23.04
CA HIS A 20 -29.22 17.38 22.61
C HIS A 20 -27.94 18.20 22.51
N GLN A 21 -26.82 17.64 22.99
CA GLN A 21 -25.50 18.19 22.74
C GLN A 21 -25.13 17.95 21.26
N VAL A 22 -24.78 19.04 20.55
CA VAL A 22 -24.22 18.90 19.20
C VAL A 22 -22.79 18.40 19.35
N VAL A 23 -22.51 17.23 18.76
CA VAL A 23 -21.20 16.57 18.79
C VAL A 23 -20.64 16.51 17.38
N GLU A 24 -19.37 16.82 17.22
CA GLU A 24 -18.70 16.77 15.93
C GLU A 24 -18.61 15.33 15.41
N SER A 25 -18.49 15.19 14.08
CA SER A 25 -18.21 13.91 13.45
C SER A 25 -16.91 13.33 13.98
N SER A 26 -16.92 12.07 14.37
CA SER A 26 -15.68 11.35 14.64
C SER A 26 -14.90 11.07 13.35
N SER A 27 -13.64 10.69 13.48
CA SER A 27 -12.81 10.23 12.38
C SER A 27 -13.44 9.05 11.66
N LEU A 28 -13.21 8.94 10.37
CA LEU A 28 -13.55 7.76 9.56
C LEU A 28 -12.75 6.52 9.96
N VAL A 29 -11.64 6.70 10.67
CA VAL A 29 -10.84 5.63 11.25
C VAL A 29 -11.28 5.43 12.70
N PRO A 30 -12.00 4.34 13.04
CA PRO A 30 -12.49 4.11 14.40
C PRO A 30 -11.34 3.77 15.34
N ASP A 31 -11.22 4.51 16.45
CA ASP A 31 -10.13 4.34 17.42
C ASP A 31 -10.31 3.11 18.33
N ASN A 32 -11.55 2.67 18.57
CA ASN A 32 -11.89 1.71 19.62
C ASN A 32 -12.52 0.42 19.11
N ASP A 33 -12.55 0.17 17.81
CA ASP A 33 -13.14 -1.05 17.24
C ASP A 33 -12.26 -1.66 16.16
N PRO A 34 -11.41 -2.64 16.48
CA PRO A 34 -10.54 -3.32 15.51
C PRO A 34 -11.32 -4.18 14.50
N THR A 35 -12.61 -4.42 14.72
CA THR A 35 -13.47 -5.20 13.81
C THR A 35 -14.00 -4.36 12.65
N LEU A 36 -13.95 -3.04 12.75
CA LEU A 36 -14.40 -2.10 11.73
C LEU A 36 -13.22 -1.50 10.97
N LEU A 37 -13.27 -1.55 9.65
CA LEU A 37 -12.32 -0.83 8.80
C LEU A 37 -12.54 0.68 8.89
N PHE A 38 -13.79 1.12 8.78
CA PHE A 38 -14.17 2.52 8.80
C PHE A 38 -15.40 2.76 9.67
N THR A 39 -15.57 3.99 10.11
CA THR A 39 -16.81 4.46 10.73
C THR A 39 -17.93 4.35 9.69
N ASN A 40 -18.92 3.52 9.96
CA ASN A 40 -20.00 3.16 9.04
C ASN A 40 -21.40 3.56 9.53
N ALA A 41 -21.49 4.08 10.75
CA ALA A 41 -22.75 4.54 11.39
C ALA A 41 -22.46 5.64 12.42
N GLY A 42 -23.48 6.46 12.72
CA GLY A 42 -23.39 7.55 13.68
C GLY A 42 -23.10 7.09 15.10
N MET A 43 -23.56 5.88 15.44
CA MET A 43 -23.39 5.33 16.79
C MET A 43 -21.96 4.86 17.10
N ASN A 44 -21.09 4.71 16.11
CA ASN A 44 -19.76 4.13 16.34
C ASN A 44 -18.97 4.86 17.43
N GLN A 45 -18.98 6.20 17.43
CA GLN A 45 -18.30 6.99 18.45
C GLN A 45 -18.94 6.90 19.83
N PHE A 46 -20.17 6.39 19.96
CA PHE A 46 -20.92 6.27 21.20
C PHE A 46 -21.08 4.82 21.69
N LYS A 47 -20.43 3.85 21.01
CA LYS A 47 -20.53 2.41 21.36
C LYS A 47 -20.31 2.15 22.85
N ASN A 48 -19.24 2.70 23.41
CA ASN A 48 -18.90 2.51 24.84
C ASN A 48 -19.87 3.23 25.79
N VAL A 49 -20.50 4.32 25.30
CA VAL A 49 -21.53 5.01 26.07
C VAL A 49 -22.80 4.14 26.21
N PHE A 50 -23.23 3.52 25.09
CA PHE A 50 -24.38 2.59 25.11
C PHE A 50 -24.13 1.36 26.00
N LEU A 51 -22.90 0.87 26.01
CA LEU A 51 -22.49 -0.27 26.86
C LEU A 51 -22.28 0.12 28.34
N GLY A 52 -22.36 1.41 28.68
CA GLY A 52 -22.08 1.90 30.03
C GLY A 52 -20.61 1.91 30.44
N LEU A 53 -19.71 1.64 29.50
CA LEU A 53 -18.25 1.63 29.69
C LEU A 53 -17.63 3.03 29.69
N GLU A 54 -18.31 3.99 29.10
CA GLU A 54 -17.89 5.41 29.02
C GLU A 54 -19.01 6.30 29.51
N LYS A 55 -18.66 7.37 30.22
CA LYS A 55 -19.62 8.41 30.65
C LYS A 55 -19.30 9.72 29.93
N ARG A 56 -20.32 10.35 29.37
CA ARG A 56 -20.27 11.69 28.80
C ARG A 56 -20.97 12.70 29.70
N PRO A 57 -20.65 13.99 29.62
CA PRO A 57 -21.30 15.05 30.42
C PRO A 57 -22.74 15.36 29.95
N TYR A 58 -23.27 14.60 28.99
CA TYR A 58 -24.62 14.73 28.44
C TYR A 58 -25.28 13.35 28.28
N THR A 59 -26.60 13.34 28.30
CA THR A 59 -27.44 12.14 28.11
C THR A 59 -28.13 12.10 26.76
N ARG A 60 -28.04 13.22 25.99
CA ARG A 60 -28.56 13.36 24.63
C ARG A 60 -27.49 13.94 23.73
N ALA A 61 -27.33 13.38 22.55
CA ALA A 61 -26.39 13.90 21.55
C ALA A 61 -27.04 13.95 20.16
N THR A 62 -26.55 14.86 19.32
CA THR A 62 -26.85 14.89 17.88
C THR A 62 -25.60 15.16 17.08
N THR A 63 -25.48 14.51 15.92
CA THR A 63 -24.29 14.65 15.06
C THR A 63 -24.65 14.48 13.60
N ALA A 64 -23.85 15.08 12.73
CA ALA A 64 -23.76 14.75 11.31
C ALA A 64 -22.47 13.95 11.09
N GLN A 65 -22.57 12.62 11.24
CA GLN A 65 -21.41 11.73 11.20
C GLN A 65 -21.04 11.37 9.76
N ARG A 66 -19.78 11.59 9.42
CA ARG A 66 -19.18 11.07 8.18
C ARG A 66 -19.04 9.55 8.28
N CYS A 67 -19.47 8.85 7.24
CA CYS A 67 -19.45 7.41 7.16
C CYS A 67 -18.85 6.94 5.84
N VAL A 68 -18.13 5.80 5.88
CA VAL A 68 -17.63 5.11 4.69
C VAL A 68 -18.09 3.65 4.71
N ARG A 69 -18.69 3.21 3.60
CA ARG A 69 -19.10 1.82 3.35
C ARG A 69 -18.45 1.32 2.06
N ALA A 70 -17.16 0.97 2.15
CA ALA A 70 -16.35 0.50 1.03
C ALA A 70 -15.39 -0.59 1.52
N GLY A 71 -15.90 -1.79 1.70
CA GLY A 71 -15.14 -2.94 2.20
C GLY A 71 -15.62 -3.47 3.55
N GLY A 72 -15.28 -4.70 3.87
CA GLY A 72 -15.78 -5.39 5.05
C GLY A 72 -17.25 -5.83 4.91
N LYS A 73 -17.96 -5.93 6.03
CA LYS A 73 -19.37 -6.37 6.08
C LYS A 73 -20.34 -5.42 5.36
N HIS A 74 -20.06 -4.11 5.38
CA HIS A 74 -20.86 -3.09 4.72
C HIS A 74 -20.06 -2.54 3.53
N ASN A 75 -20.39 -3.00 2.34
CA ASN A 75 -19.69 -2.64 1.11
C ASN A 75 -20.70 -2.21 0.04
N ASP A 76 -20.78 -0.90 -0.19
CA ASP A 76 -21.64 -0.33 -1.22
C ASP A 76 -20.88 0.01 -2.52
N LEU A 77 -19.57 -0.25 -2.57
CA LEU A 77 -18.69 0.13 -3.68
C LEU A 77 -19.20 -0.34 -5.04
N GLU A 78 -19.71 -1.57 -5.11
CA GLU A 78 -20.18 -2.17 -6.36
C GLU A 78 -21.49 -1.56 -6.88
N ASN A 79 -22.30 -0.98 -5.98
CA ASN A 79 -23.57 -0.35 -6.31
C ASN A 79 -23.43 1.10 -6.79
N VAL A 80 -22.29 1.73 -6.51
CA VAL A 80 -22.03 3.13 -6.89
C VAL A 80 -21.95 3.27 -8.41
N GLY A 81 -22.76 4.18 -8.94
CA GLY A 81 -22.90 4.43 -10.37
C GLY A 81 -24.02 3.62 -11.03
N TYR A 82 -24.53 2.56 -10.39
CA TYR A 82 -25.60 1.70 -10.91
C TYR A 82 -26.95 1.92 -10.23
N THR A 83 -26.95 2.45 -9.02
CA THR A 83 -28.18 2.76 -8.25
C THR A 83 -28.28 4.26 -8.01
N ALA A 84 -29.49 4.71 -7.67
CA ALA A 84 -29.78 6.12 -7.40
C ALA A 84 -29.37 6.57 -5.97
N ARG A 85 -29.08 5.64 -5.07
CA ARG A 85 -29.05 5.87 -3.61
C ARG A 85 -27.82 5.38 -2.86
N HIS A 86 -26.91 4.61 -3.50
CA HIS A 86 -25.73 4.06 -2.82
C HIS A 86 -24.50 4.94 -3.02
N HIS A 87 -23.73 5.10 -1.95
CA HIS A 87 -22.51 5.89 -1.89
C HIS A 87 -21.43 5.15 -1.10
N THR A 88 -20.16 5.37 -1.46
CA THR A 88 -19.04 4.93 -0.62
C THR A 88 -18.84 5.83 0.59
N PHE A 89 -19.13 7.12 0.45
CA PHE A 89 -19.13 8.11 1.53
C PHE A 89 -20.50 8.78 1.62
N PHE A 90 -21.02 8.93 2.82
CA PHE A 90 -22.24 9.67 3.09
C PHE A 90 -22.21 10.27 4.48
N GLU A 91 -23.10 11.23 4.74
CA GLU A 91 -23.29 11.78 6.07
C GLU A 91 -24.55 11.20 6.70
N MET A 92 -24.40 10.65 7.88
CA MET A 92 -25.50 10.13 8.69
C MET A 92 -25.86 11.15 9.77
N LEU A 93 -27.03 11.74 9.66
CA LEU A 93 -27.62 12.58 10.69
C LEU A 93 -28.19 11.69 11.78
N GLY A 94 -27.78 11.89 13.02
CA GLY A 94 -28.17 11.04 14.14
C GLY A 94 -28.54 11.83 15.37
N ASN A 95 -29.56 11.35 16.08
CA ASN A 95 -29.87 11.76 17.46
C ASN A 95 -29.83 10.54 18.37
N PHE A 96 -29.29 10.73 19.55
CA PHE A 96 -28.96 9.68 20.49
C PHE A 96 -29.51 10.01 21.88
N SER A 97 -30.05 8.97 22.55
CA SER A 97 -30.43 9.03 23.96
C SER A 97 -29.72 7.93 24.70
N PHE A 98 -28.95 8.30 25.69
CA PHE A 98 -28.20 7.39 26.56
C PHE A 98 -28.99 7.12 27.87
N GLY A 99 -30.15 6.48 27.72
CA GLY A 99 -31.05 6.17 28.84
C GLY A 99 -31.85 7.38 29.38
N ASP A 100 -32.03 8.42 28.58
CA ASP A 100 -32.80 9.61 28.93
C ASP A 100 -34.26 9.50 28.42
N TYR A 101 -34.45 9.38 27.11
CA TYR A 101 -35.73 9.09 26.46
C TYR A 101 -35.68 7.80 25.65
N PHE A 102 -36.84 7.30 25.27
CA PHE A 102 -36.95 6.05 24.51
C PHE A 102 -37.95 6.15 23.36
N LYS A 103 -38.75 5.12 23.06
CA LYS A 103 -39.57 5.02 21.86
C LYS A 103 -40.51 6.19 21.62
N GLN A 104 -41.22 6.62 22.66
CA GLN A 104 -42.24 7.68 22.53
C GLN A 104 -41.63 9.00 22.03
N ASP A 105 -40.66 9.53 22.78
CA ASP A 105 -40.03 10.80 22.39
C ASP A 105 -39.26 10.69 21.09
N ALA A 106 -38.57 9.58 20.85
CA ALA A 106 -37.83 9.37 19.63
C ALA A 106 -38.72 9.44 18.37
N ILE A 107 -39.86 8.74 18.43
CA ILE A 107 -40.84 8.75 17.32
C ILE A 107 -41.47 10.13 17.16
N HIS A 108 -41.87 10.77 18.26
CA HIS A 108 -42.46 12.12 18.21
C HIS A 108 -41.49 13.15 17.66
N TYR A 109 -40.21 13.16 18.09
CA TYR A 109 -39.20 14.05 17.52
C TYR A 109 -38.99 13.82 16.03
N GLY A 110 -38.90 12.55 15.63
CA GLY A 110 -38.74 12.20 14.23
C GLY A 110 -39.90 12.71 13.36
N TRP A 111 -41.12 12.48 13.84
CA TRP A 111 -42.32 12.94 13.12
C TRP A 111 -42.44 14.48 13.07
N GLU A 112 -42.17 15.16 14.20
CA GLU A 112 -42.18 16.64 14.26
C GLU A 112 -41.17 17.22 13.27
N PHE A 113 -39.93 16.71 13.27
CA PHE A 113 -38.87 17.20 12.37
C PHE A 113 -39.27 17.06 10.90
N LEU A 114 -39.78 15.88 10.53
CA LEU A 114 -40.15 15.61 9.14
C LEU A 114 -41.35 16.41 8.66
N THR A 115 -42.38 16.54 9.49
CA THR A 115 -43.70 17.02 9.03
C THR A 115 -44.04 18.46 9.39
N SER A 116 -43.35 19.05 10.38
CA SER A 116 -43.58 20.43 10.75
C SER A 116 -43.14 21.41 9.67
N PRO A 117 -43.97 22.35 9.26
CA PRO A 117 -43.60 23.39 8.29
C PRO A 117 -42.44 24.26 8.72
N GLN A 118 -42.16 24.34 10.03
CA GLN A 118 -41.02 25.07 10.58
C GLN A 118 -39.70 24.38 10.25
N TRP A 119 -39.71 23.06 10.07
CA TRP A 119 -38.53 22.24 9.81
C TRP A 119 -38.53 21.74 8.38
N LEU A 120 -38.86 20.47 8.12
CA LEU A 120 -38.80 19.92 6.76
C LEU A 120 -40.13 20.03 6.00
N GLY A 121 -41.26 19.98 6.68
CA GLY A 121 -42.61 20.18 6.09
C GLY A 121 -43.01 19.14 5.06
N LEU A 122 -42.56 17.89 5.22
CA LEU A 122 -42.91 16.82 4.30
C LEU A 122 -44.42 16.48 4.36
N PRO A 123 -45.04 16.14 3.22
CA PRO A 123 -46.43 15.68 3.16
C PRO A 123 -46.61 14.38 3.96
N LYS A 124 -47.51 14.41 4.95
CA LYS A 124 -47.76 13.26 5.85
C LYS A 124 -48.26 12.03 5.10
N GLU A 125 -49.01 12.22 4.02
CA GLU A 125 -49.55 11.16 3.19
C GLU A 125 -48.48 10.39 2.37
N LYS A 126 -47.29 10.93 2.21
CA LYS A 126 -46.17 10.28 1.53
C LYS A 126 -45.28 9.49 2.44
N LEU A 127 -45.52 9.53 3.74
CA LEU A 127 -44.66 8.84 4.73
C LEU A 127 -45.28 7.47 5.09
N TRP A 128 -44.42 6.45 5.01
CA TRP A 128 -44.68 5.08 5.43
C TRP A 128 -43.72 4.71 6.52
N VAL A 129 -44.09 3.80 7.42
CA VAL A 129 -43.24 3.35 8.52
C VAL A 129 -43.25 1.83 8.61
N THR A 130 -42.12 1.30 9.05
CA THR A 130 -42.00 -0.10 9.43
C THR A 130 -41.77 -0.23 10.93
N VAL A 131 -42.14 -1.36 11.50
CA VAL A 131 -41.81 -1.72 12.88
C VAL A 131 -41.42 -3.20 12.92
N TYR A 132 -40.57 -3.56 13.90
CA TYR A 132 -40.30 -4.97 14.12
C TYR A 132 -41.57 -5.72 14.52
N GLU A 133 -41.76 -6.93 14.01
CA GLU A 133 -43.04 -7.66 14.09
C GLU A 133 -43.62 -7.72 15.52
N THR A 134 -42.78 -7.91 16.51
CA THR A 134 -43.18 -8.03 17.91
C THR A 134 -43.17 -6.72 18.71
N ASP A 135 -42.82 -5.59 18.05
CA ASP A 135 -42.75 -4.27 18.71
C ASP A 135 -44.14 -3.57 18.69
N ASP A 136 -45.05 -4.04 19.55
CA ASP A 136 -46.39 -3.46 19.66
C ASP A 136 -46.37 -2.04 20.23
N GLU A 137 -45.36 -1.68 21.02
CA GLU A 137 -45.23 -0.34 21.58
C GLU A 137 -44.96 0.69 20.48
N ALA A 138 -43.98 0.45 19.61
CA ALA A 138 -43.70 1.32 18.48
C ALA A 138 -44.89 1.40 17.51
N TYR A 139 -45.54 0.26 17.20
CA TYR A 139 -46.75 0.23 16.41
C TYR A 139 -47.84 1.13 16.97
N ASN A 140 -48.12 1.03 18.25
CA ASN A 140 -49.19 1.82 18.92
C ASN A 140 -48.86 3.29 18.95
N ILE A 141 -47.63 3.70 19.15
CA ILE A 141 -47.20 5.10 19.06
C ILE A 141 -47.48 5.66 17.66
N TRP A 142 -47.07 4.96 16.61
CA TRP A 142 -47.33 5.38 15.26
C TRP A 142 -48.83 5.47 14.91
N HIS A 143 -49.61 4.45 15.31
CA HIS A 143 -50.99 4.33 14.94
C HIS A 143 -51.92 5.22 15.79
N LYS A 144 -51.74 5.16 17.12
CA LYS A 144 -52.69 5.81 18.05
C LYS A 144 -52.29 7.22 18.43
N GLU A 145 -51.00 7.51 18.56
CA GLU A 145 -50.56 8.83 19.02
C GLU A 145 -50.23 9.74 17.80
N ILE A 146 -49.48 9.26 16.85
CA ILE A 146 -49.13 10.00 15.64
C ILE A 146 -50.27 10.01 14.63
N GLY A 147 -51.08 8.95 14.55
CA GLY A 147 -52.25 8.82 13.70
C GLY A 147 -51.94 8.35 12.28
N ILE A 148 -50.90 7.60 12.06
CA ILE A 148 -50.63 6.96 10.80
C ILE A 148 -51.67 5.85 10.54
N PRO A 149 -52.32 5.79 9.35
CA PRO A 149 -53.21 4.70 8.98
C PRO A 149 -52.50 3.34 9.04
N ALA A 150 -53.23 2.30 9.48
CA ALA A 150 -52.68 0.96 9.68
C ALA A 150 -52.03 0.36 8.39
N GLU A 151 -52.56 0.68 7.23
CA GLU A 151 -52.06 0.23 5.94
C GLU A 151 -50.71 0.84 5.55
N ARG A 152 -50.26 1.89 6.25
CA ARG A 152 -48.93 2.49 6.06
C ARG A 152 -47.95 2.18 7.20
N ILE A 153 -48.31 1.27 8.09
CA ILE A 153 -47.43 0.74 9.17
C ILE A 153 -47.18 -0.74 8.90
N ILE A 154 -46.02 -1.06 8.42
CA ILE A 154 -45.69 -2.42 7.99
C ILE A 154 -44.89 -3.14 9.10
N ARG A 155 -45.32 -4.33 9.47
CA ARG A 155 -44.61 -5.18 10.42
C ARG A 155 -43.64 -6.10 9.69
N ILE A 156 -42.38 -6.06 10.03
CA ILE A 156 -41.32 -6.89 9.45
C ILE A 156 -40.73 -7.82 10.53
N GLY A 157 -40.81 -9.10 10.30
CA GLY A 157 -40.25 -10.14 11.18
C GLY A 157 -38.82 -10.54 10.82
N ASP A 158 -38.41 -11.73 11.29
CA ASP A 158 -37.07 -12.29 10.99
C ASP A 158 -36.98 -12.79 9.55
N ASN A 159 -36.85 -11.86 8.61
CA ASN A 159 -36.91 -12.12 7.17
C ASN A 159 -35.56 -12.53 6.54
N LYS A 160 -34.47 -12.64 7.34
CA LYS A 160 -33.12 -13.01 6.88
C LYS A 160 -32.67 -14.39 7.38
N GLY A 161 -33.60 -15.25 7.75
CA GLY A 161 -33.35 -16.69 7.96
C GLY A 161 -32.78 -17.10 9.33
N ALA A 162 -32.67 -16.21 10.29
CA ALA A 162 -32.23 -16.50 11.65
C ALA A 162 -32.95 -15.60 12.67
N PRO A 163 -33.03 -15.98 13.96
CA PRO A 163 -33.58 -15.13 15.01
C PRO A 163 -32.85 -13.77 15.08
N TYR A 164 -33.62 -12.69 15.16
CA TYR A 164 -33.16 -11.31 15.13
C TYR A 164 -32.45 -10.88 13.85
N ALA A 165 -32.45 -11.71 12.81
CA ALA A 165 -31.96 -11.35 11.48
C ALA A 165 -33.12 -10.74 10.65
N SER A 166 -33.32 -9.44 10.81
CA SER A 166 -34.44 -8.69 10.25
C SER A 166 -33.98 -7.33 9.75
N ASP A 167 -34.69 -6.78 8.77
CA ASP A 167 -34.52 -5.39 8.37
C ASP A 167 -34.91 -4.43 9.51
N ASN A 168 -35.87 -4.81 10.32
CA ASN A 168 -36.29 -4.04 11.48
C ASN A 168 -35.66 -4.48 12.83
N PHE A 169 -34.52 -5.18 12.79
CA PHE A 169 -33.70 -5.42 13.97
C PHE A 169 -32.25 -5.07 13.65
N TRP A 170 -31.82 -3.93 14.13
CA TRP A 170 -30.52 -3.38 13.81
C TRP A 170 -29.39 -3.96 14.67
N GLN A 171 -28.26 -4.25 14.04
CA GLN A 171 -27.04 -4.75 14.68
C GLN A 171 -25.82 -4.05 14.06
N MET A 172 -24.91 -3.61 14.90
CA MET A 172 -23.69 -2.95 14.45
C MET A 172 -22.73 -3.91 13.70
N GLY A 173 -22.67 -5.14 14.19
CA GLY A 173 -21.81 -6.20 13.68
C GLY A 173 -22.18 -7.55 14.27
N ASP A 174 -21.23 -8.48 14.37
CA ASP A 174 -21.46 -9.78 15.05
C ASP A 174 -21.62 -9.65 16.56
N THR A 175 -21.12 -8.55 17.13
CA THR A 175 -21.18 -8.23 18.56
C THR A 175 -21.48 -6.75 18.77
N GLY A 176 -22.01 -6.40 19.92
CA GLY A 176 -22.25 -5.03 20.34
C GLY A 176 -23.71 -4.66 20.53
N PRO A 177 -24.01 -3.37 20.74
CA PRO A 177 -25.37 -2.88 20.97
C PRO A 177 -26.28 -3.18 19.77
N CYS A 178 -27.51 -3.62 20.07
CA CYS A 178 -28.51 -3.95 19.06
C CYS A 178 -29.93 -3.82 19.62
N GLY A 179 -30.92 -3.83 18.74
CA GLY A 179 -32.32 -3.78 19.11
C GLY A 179 -33.28 -3.60 17.94
N PRO A 180 -34.60 -3.72 18.20
CA PRO A 180 -35.60 -3.47 17.18
C PRO A 180 -35.56 -2.02 16.72
N CYS A 181 -35.94 -1.79 15.47
CA CYS A 181 -35.97 -0.45 14.90
C CYS A 181 -37.28 -0.18 14.18
N THR A 182 -37.54 1.09 13.94
CA THR A 182 -38.60 1.59 13.08
C THR A 182 -37.97 2.45 12.01
N GLU A 183 -38.35 2.18 10.78
CA GLU A 183 -37.85 2.91 9.62
C GLU A 183 -38.95 3.78 9.03
N ILE A 184 -38.56 4.94 8.53
CA ILE A 184 -39.46 5.88 7.88
C ILE A 184 -39.08 5.95 6.39
N PHE A 185 -40.08 5.72 5.55
CA PHE A 185 -39.94 5.70 4.08
C PHE A 185 -40.71 6.87 3.47
N TYR A 186 -40.20 7.37 2.36
CA TYR A 186 -40.86 8.39 1.55
C TYR A 186 -41.32 7.82 0.22
N ASP A 187 -42.57 8.01 -0.14
CA ASP A 187 -43.15 7.65 -1.46
C ASP A 187 -42.92 8.75 -2.46
N HIS A 188 -42.04 8.53 -3.42
CA HIS A 188 -41.76 9.47 -4.51
C HIS A 188 -42.92 9.59 -5.49
N GLY A 189 -43.84 8.65 -5.49
CA GLY A 189 -45.01 8.62 -6.38
C GLY A 189 -45.00 7.51 -7.43
N ASP A 190 -46.13 7.30 -8.06
CA ASP A 190 -46.40 6.18 -8.98
C ASP A 190 -45.64 6.25 -10.30
N HIS A 191 -45.02 7.37 -10.61
CA HIS A 191 -44.13 7.53 -11.77
C HIS A 191 -42.75 6.84 -11.58
N ILE A 192 -42.45 6.40 -10.38
CA ILE A 192 -41.24 5.62 -10.05
C ILE A 192 -41.63 4.18 -9.77
N TRP A 193 -40.91 3.23 -10.35
CA TRP A 193 -41.13 1.82 -10.10
C TRP A 193 -40.70 1.44 -8.69
N GLY A 194 -41.54 0.61 -8.04
CA GLY A 194 -41.29 0.05 -6.72
C GLY A 194 -42.56 -0.10 -5.90
N GLY A 195 -42.52 -0.98 -4.91
CA GLY A 195 -43.59 -1.26 -3.97
C GLY A 195 -43.28 -0.79 -2.56
N PRO A 196 -44.26 -0.74 -1.65
CA PRO A 196 -44.05 -0.39 -0.26
C PRO A 196 -43.17 -1.44 0.44
N PRO A 197 -42.50 -1.07 1.58
CA PRO A 197 -41.71 -2.01 2.38
C PRO A 197 -42.47 -3.32 2.67
N GLY A 198 -41.78 -4.45 2.59
CA GLY A 198 -42.36 -5.79 2.78
C GLY A 198 -43.13 -6.34 1.57
N SER A 199 -43.20 -5.62 0.46
CA SER A 199 -43.76 -6.09 -0.80
C SER A 199 -42.72 -6.75 -1.70
N PRO A 200 -43.13 -7.56 -2.70
CA PRO A 200 -42.19 -8.15 -3.66
C PRO A 200 -41.40 -7.14 -4.49
N GLU A 201 -41.85 -5.90 -4.57
CA GLU A 201 -41.23 -4.82 -5.35
C GLU A 201 -40.54 -3.76 -4.46
N GLU A 202 -40.20 -4.10 -3.22
CA GLU A 202 -39.60 -3.17 -2.24
C GLU A 202 -38.21 -2.68 -2.63
N ASP A 203 -37.48 -3.43 -3.48
CA ASP A 203 -36.16 -3.05 -3.99
C ASP A 203 -36.21 -1.87 -4.98
N GLY A 204 -37.39 -1.43 -5.42
CA GLY A 204 -37.56 -0.28 -6.31
C GLY A 204 -37.17 1.06 -5.65
N ASP A 205 -37.05 2.09 -6.49
CA ASP A 205 -36.67 3.44 -6.06
C ASP A 205 -37.90 4.35 -5.71
N ARG A 206 -39.12 3.80 -5.65
CA ARG A 206 -40.33 4.58 -5.30
C ARG A 206 -40.40 4.86 -3.81
N TYR A 207 -40.26 3.84 -2.97
CA TYR A 207 -40.31 3.95 -1.50
C TYR A 207 -38.89 3.91 -0.96
N ILE A 208 -38.37 5.04 -0.56
CA ILE A 208 -36.97 5.14 -0.09
C ILE A 208 -36.97 5.35 1.42
N GLU A 209 -36.25 4.46 2.12
CA GLU A 209 -35.94 4.66 3.53
C GLU A 209 -35.15 5.96 3.70
N ILE A 210 -35.71 6.89 4.46
CA ILE A 210 -35.08 8.18 4.75
C ILE A 210 -34.55 8.29 6.17
N TRP A 211 -35.05 7.47 7.11
CA TRP A 211 -34.64 7.50 8.52
C TRP A 211 -34.85 6.16 9.18
N ASN A 212 -33.83 5.69 9.94
CA ASN A 212 -33.93 4.54 10.81
C ASN A 212 -33.81 4.98 12.26
N ILE A 213 -34.78 4.60 13.12
CA ILE A 213 -34.80 4.88 14.56
C ILE A 213 -34.65 3.56 15.30
N VAL A 214 -33.51 3.36 15.94
CA VAL A 214 -33.15 2.11 16.61
C VAL A 214 -33.36 2.22 18.12
N PHE A 215 -34.05 1.24 18.66
CA PHE A 215 -34.29 1.12 20.11
C PHE A 215 -33.28 0.13 20.69
N MET A 216 -32.13 0.65 21.11
CA MET A 216 -31.03 -0.13 21.67
C MET A 216 -31.43 -0.72 23.02
N GLN A 217 -31.59 -2.03 23.03
CA GLN A 217 -32.05 -2.77 24.24
C GLN A 217 -31.07 -3.84 24.69
N PHE A 218 -30.23 -4.35 23.75
CA PHE A 218 -29.39 -5.50 24.00
C PHE A 218 -27.93 -5.24 23.58
N ASN A 219 -27.03 -5.99 24.21
CA ASN A 219 -25.66 -6.21 23.79
C ASN A 219 -25.55 -7.66 23.32
N ARG A 220 -25.15 -7.86 22.07
CA ARG A 220 -24.90 -9.19 21.50
C ARG A 220 -23.45 -9.60 21.73
N HIS A 221 -23.24 -10.76 22.33
CA HIS A 221 -21.93 -11.37 22.54
C HIS A 221 -21.51 -12.28 21.36
N ALA A 222 -20.23 -12.64 21.32
CA ALA A 222 -19.67 -13.48 20.24
C ALA A 222 -20.31 -14.90 20.16
N ASP A 223 -20.85 -15.40 21.26
CA ASP A 223 -21.57 -16.67 21.31
C ASP A 223 -23.05 -16.55 20.89
N GLY A 224 -23.49 -15.34 20.49
CA GLY A 224 -24.86 -15.05 20.08
C GLY A 224 -25.81 -14.71 21.23
N THR A 225 -25.36 -14.75 22.47
CA THR A 225 -26.19 -14.35 23.64
C THR A 225 -26.55 -12.87 23.59
N MET A 226 -27.80 -12.58 23.96
CA MET A 226 -28.38 -11.24 24.03
C MET A 226 -28.52 -10.79 25.48
N GLU A 227 -27.62 -9.92 25.94
CA GLU A 227 -27.67 -9.31 27.27
C GLU A 227 -28.39 -7.96 27.20
N LYS A 228 -29.22 -7.65 28.21
CA LYS A 228 -29.86 -6.33 28.25
C LYS A 228 -28.83 -5.25 28.53
N LEU A 229 -28.92 -4.14 27.78
CA LEU A 229 -28.14 -2.96 28.09
C LEU A 229 -28.44 -2.38 29.47
N PRO A 230 -27.49 -1.68 30.12
CA PRO A 230 -27.69 -1.04 31.40
C PRO A 230 -28.91 -0.10 31.42
N LYS A 231 -29.16 0.57 30.32
CA LYS A 231 -30.33 1.43 30.11
C LYS A 231 -30.84 1.31 28.68
N PRO A 232 -32.16 1.25 28.44
CA PRO A 232 -32.72 1.41 27.09
C PRO A 232 -32.28 2.73 26.51
N SER A 233 -31.80 2.69 25.28
CA SER A 233 -31.18 3.84 24.60
C SER A 233 -31.72 4.00 23.20
N VAL A 234 -31.52 5.16 22.59
CA VAL A 234 -31.94 5.44 21.22
C VAL A 234 -30.74 5.79 20.38
N ASP A 235 -30.65 5.16 19.23
CA ASP A 235 -29.76 5.50 18.13
C ASP A 235 -30.61 5.77 16.90
N THR A 236 -30.29 6.82 16.13
CA THR A 236 -30.98 7.06 14.87
C THR A 236 -29.99 7.39 13.74
N GLY A 237 -30.38 7.08 12.51
CA GLY A 237 -29.62 7.40 11.34
C GLY A 237 -30.48 7.83 10.17
N MET A 238 -30.31 9.09 9.76
CA MET A 238 -30.91 9.66 8.56
C MET A 238 -29.81 9.95 7.53
N GLY A 239 -29.90 9.37 6.34
CA GLY A 239 -28.99 9.70 5.25
C GLY A 239 -29.21 11.12 4.75
N LEU A 240 -28.20 11.98 4.93
CA LEU A 240 -28.29 13.39 4.51
C LEU A 240 -28.57 13.52 3.01
N GLU A 241 -27.90 12.70 2.20
CA GLU A 241 -28.07 12.70 0.75
C GLU A 241 -29.49 12.27 0.33
N ARG A 242 -30.06 11.28 1.02
CA ARG A 242 -31.44 10.79 0.75
C ARG A 242 -32.47 11.84 1.09
N ILE A 243 -32.42 12.42 2.26
CA ILE A 243 -33.38 13.47 2.65
C ILE A 243 -33.20 14.74 1.82
N SER A 244 -31.97 15.04 1.38
CA SER A 244 -31.71 16.15 0.46
C SER A 244 -32.39 15.92 -0.90
N ALA A 245 -32.35 14.71 -1.44
CA ALA A 245 -33.03 14.37 -2.68
C ALA A 245 -34.54 14.59 -2.57
N VAL A 246 -35.15 14.14 -1.48
CA VAL A 246 -36.58 14.36 -1.21
C VAL A 246 -36.93 15.87 -1.18
N LEU A 247 -36.18 16.67 -0.45
CA LEU A 247 -36.41 18.09 -0.26
C LEU A 247 -36.05 18.96 -1.49
N GLN A 248 -35.18 18.46 -2.32
CA GLN A 248 -34.80 19.09 -3.59
C GLN A 248 -35.65 18.57 -4.77
N HIS A 249 -36.65 17.72 -4.48
CA HIS A 249 -37.59 17.16 -5.45
C HIS A 249 -36.90 16.41 -6.60
N VAL A 250 -35.91 15.60 -6.29
CA VAL A 250 -35.22 14.72 -7.23
C VAL A 250 -35.28 13.26 -6.73
N ASN A 251 -35.15 12.31 -7.66
CA ASN A 251 -35.30 10.89 -7.36
C ASN A 251 -33.96 10.18 -7.17
N SER A 252 -32.86 10.83 -7.53
CA SER A 252 -31.50 10.29 -7.36
C SER A 252 -30.70 11.20 -6.44
N ASN A 253 -29.96 10.60 -5.53
CA ASN A 253 -29.01 11.33 -4.70
C ASN A 253 -27.95 12.08 -5.55
N TYR A 254 -27.67 11.58 -6.75
CA TYR A 254 -26.71 12.22 -7.67
C TYR A 254 -27.24 13.49 -8.32
N ASP A 255 -28.53 13.80 -8.14
CA ASP A 255 -29.17 15.00 -8.66
C ASP A 255 -29.31 16.12 -7.61
N ILE A 256 -28.80 15.92 -6.37
CA ILE A 256 -28.76 16.97 -5.35
C ILE A 256 -27.66 18.00 -5.64
N ASP A 257 -27.73 19.14 -4.99
CA ASP A 257 -26.85 20.30 -5.18
C ASP A 257 -25.36 19.94 -5.14
N ILE A 258 -24.92 19.14 -4.15
CA ILE A 258 -23.53 18.70 -3.99
C ILE A 258 -23.07 17.92 -5.22
N PHE A 259 -23.83 16.89 -5.61
CA PHE A 259 -23.46 16.03 -6.71
C PHE A 259 -23.57 16.69 -8.07
N LYS A 260 -24.58 17.54 -8.28
CA LYS A 260 -24.67 18.34 -9.52
C LYS A 260 -23.40 19.15 -9.77
N THR A 261 -22.91 19.82 -8.74
CA THR A 261 -21.70 20.64 -8.86
C THR A 261 -20.45 19.78 -9.09
N LEU A 262 -20.31 18.68 -8.36
CA LEU A 262 -19.19 17.75 -8.55
C LEU A 262 -19.20 17.10 -9.93
N ILE A 263 -20.36 16.61 -10.39
CA ILE A 263 -20.54 15.99 -11.71
C ILE A 263 -20.21 16.98 -12.82
N ALA A 264 -20.69 18.22 -12.71
CA ALA A 264 -20.37 19.28 -13.67
C ALA A 264 -18.86 19.56 -13.74
N LYS A 265 -18.17 19.56 -12.58
CA LYS A 265 -16.71 19.74 -12.54
C LYS A 265 -15.95 18.54 -13.11
N VAL A 266 -16.39 17.32 -12.84
CA VAL A 266 -15.82 16.13 -13.49
C VAL A 266 -15.98 16.19 -15.01
N ALA A 267 -17.17 16.55 -15.49
CA ALA A 267 -17.45 16.70 -16.91
C ALA A 267 -16.57 17.77 -17.58
N GLU A 268 -16.38 18.92 -16.91
CA GLU A 268 -15.45 19.97 -17.36
C GLU A 268 -14.02 19.45 -17.51
N LEU A 269 -13.52 18.72 -16.49
CA LEU A 269 -12.14 18.22 -16.46
C LEU A 269 -11.88 17.07 -17.45
N THR A 270 -12.89 16.27 -17.77
CA THR A 270 -12.78 15.12 -18.68
C THR A 270 -13.23 15.43 -20.10
N GLY A 271 -13.94 16.55 -20.31
CA GLY A 271 -14.51 16.91 -21.60
C GLY A 271 -15.82 16.17 -21.96
N GLU A 272 -16.40 15.41 -21.00
CA GLU A 272 -17.69 14.71 -21.19
C GLU A 272 -18.85 15.71 -21.30
N LYS A 273 -19.75 15.46 -22.24
CA LYS A 273 -20.92 16.33 -22.47
C LYS A 273 -22.22 15.74 -21.93
N ASP A 274 -22.29 14.41 -21.82
CA ASP A 274 -23.47 13.72 -21.26
C ASP A 274 -23.36 13.65 -19.75
N LEU A 275 -24.03 14.56 -19.06
CA LEU A 275 -24.07 14.61 -17.60
C LEU A 275 -24.79 13.41 -16.95
N ALA A 276 -25.51 12.58 -17.72
CA ALA A 276 -26.12 11.36 -17.25
C ALA A 276 -25.16 10.16 -17.25
N ASN A 277 -23.95 10.31 -17.81
CA ASN A 277 -22.98 9.25 -17.87
C ASN A 277 -22.62 8.73 -16.45
N LYS A 278 -22.77 7.42 -16.24
CA LYS A 278 -22.54 6.77 -14.94
C LYS A 278 -21.14 7.00 -14.38
N SER A 279 -20.14 7.11 -15.25
CA SER A 279 -18.74 7.34 -14.83
C SER A 279 -18.56 8.66 -14.11
N LEU A 280 -19.33 9.70 -14.46
CA LEU A 280 -19.32 10.98 -13.74
C LEU A 280 -19.82 10.82 -12.30
N ARG A 281 -20.85 9.99 -12.09
CA ARG A 281 -21.40 9.69 -10.76
C ARG A 281 -20.38 8.94 -9.88
N VAL A 282 -19.72 7.94 -10.46
CA VAL A 282 -18.66 7.17 -9.77
C VAL A 282 -17.55 8.09 -9.31
N ILE A 283 -17.05 8.96 -10.17
CA ILE A 283 -15.94 9.87 -9.84
C ILE A 283 -16.38 10.89 -8.78
N ALA A 284 -17.59 11.45 -8.91
CA ALA A 284 -18.14 12.40 -7.94
C ALA A 284 -18.37 11.78 -6.55
N ASP A 285 -18.77 10.51 -6.47
CA ASP A 285 -18.84 9.77 -5.22
C ASP A 285 -17.46 9.54 -4.64
N HIS A 286 -16.54 9.03 -5.44
CA HIS A 286 -15.24 8.58 -4.99
C HIS A 286 -14.33 9.72 -4.52
N ILE A 287 -14.45 10.93 -5.06
CA ILE A 287 -13.67 12.06 -4.55
C ILE A 287 -14.02 12.39 -3.08
N ARG A 288 -15.28 12.22 -2.70
CA ARG A 288 -15.72 12.43 -1.32
C ARG A 288 -15.05 11.43 -0.38
N SER A 289 -15.17 10.12 -0.65
CA SER A 289 -14.57 9.09 0.19
C SER A 289 -13.04 9.21 0.25
N CYS A 290 -12.37 9.38 -0.88
CA CYS A 290 -10.92 9.47 -0.93
C CYS A 290 -10.37 10.69 -0.19
N ALA A 291 -10.96 11.87 -0.39
CA ALA A 291 -10.48 13.10 0.23
C ALA A 291 -10.64 13.05 1.76
N TYR A 292 -11.77 12.59 2.27
CA TYR A 292 -11.99 12.48 3.72
C TYR A 292 -11.17 11.38 4.36
N LEU A 293 -10.96 10.23 3.71
CA LEU A 293 -10.08 9.18 4.23
C LEU A 293 -8.64 9.66 4.36
N ILE A 294 -8.13 10.39 3.37
CA ILE A 294 -6.77 10.95 3.43
C ILE A 294 -6.69 12.05 4.50
N ALA A 295 -7.69 12.92 4.61
CA ALA A 295 -7.74 13.95 5.64
C ALA A 295 -7.72 13.34 7.06
N ASP A 296 -8.34 12.17 7.24
CA ASP A 296 -8.35 11.40 8.48
C ASP A 296 -7.13 10.46 8.63
N GLY A 297 -6.08 10.63 7.81
CA GLY A 297 -4.78 10.00 7.96
C GLY A 297 -4.62 8.65 7.24
N VAL A 298 -5.58 8.21 6.42
CA VAL A 298 -5.41 7.00 5.61
C VAL A 298 -4.52 7.29 4.41
N VAL A 299 -3.52 6.45 4.21
CA VAL A 299 -2.57 6.56 3.09
C VAL A 299 -2.76 5.34 2.17
N PRO A 300 -2.79 5.53 0.83
CA PRO A 300 -2.88 4.41 -0.10
C PRO A 300 -1.79 3.37 0.15
N SER A 301 -2.16 2.10 0.29
CA SER A 301 -1.22 1.00 0.56
C SER A 301 -1.74 -0.32 -0.03
N ASN A 302 -0.99 -1.41 0.15
CA ASN A 302 -1.37 -2.75 -0.34
C ASN A 302 -2.24 -3.54 0.65
N GLU A 303 -2.45 -3.03 1.86
CA GLU A 303 -3.14 -3.76 2.92
C GLU A 303 -4.12 -2.85 3.69
N GLY A 304 -5.09 -3.45 4.34
CA GLY A 304 -6.01 -2.80 5.27
C GLY A 304 -6.75 -1.60 4.68
N ARG A 305 -6.89 -0.54 5.45
CA ARG A 305 -7.60 0.68 5.07
C ARG A 305 -7.01 1.38 3.85
N GLY A 306 -5.67 1.39 3.75
CA GLY A 306 -4.97 2.00 2.62
C GLY A 306 -5.21 1.26 1.31
N TYR A 307 -5.40 -0.05 1.34
CA TYR A 307 -5.78 -0.86 0.19
C TYR A 307 -7.18 -0.47 -0.32
N VAL A 308 -8.14 -0.32 0.59
CA VAL A 308 -9.50 0.11 0.22
C VAL A 308 -9.48 1.51 -0.42
N LEU A 309 -8.75 2.45 0.18
CA LEU A 309 -8.56 3.79 -0.39
C LEU A 309 -7.94 3.72 -1.79
N ARG A 310 -6.87 2.95 -1.98
CA ARG A 310 -6.22 2.75 -3.28
C ARG A 310 -7.20 2.20 -4.32
N ARG A 311 -8.02 1.25 -3.94
CA ARG A 311 -9.07 0.65 -4.76
C ARG A 311 -10.05 1.69 -5.28
N ILE A 312 -10.54 2.56 -4.40
CA ILE A 312 -11.50 3.62 -4.74
C ILE A 312 -10.85 4.64 -5.68
N ILE A 313 -9.62 5.08 -5.41
CA ILE A 313 -8.88 6.00 -6.29
C ILE A 313 -8.72 5.39 -7.69
N ARG A 314 -8.26 4.14 -7.79
CA ARG A 314 -8.03 3.48 -9.07
C ARG A 314 -9.31 3.26 -9.86
N ARG A 315 -10.42 2.98 -9.17
CA ARG A 315 -11.73 2.91 -9.82
C ARG A 315 -12.14 4.26 -10.41
N ALA A 316 -11.95 5.35 -9.69
CA ALA A 316 -12.21 6.70 -10.20
C ALA A 316 -11.32 7.04 -11.41
N VAL A 317 -10.04 6.72 -11.35
CA VAL A 317 -9.08 6.95 -12.46
C VAL A 317 -9.47 6.16 -13.71
N ARG A 318 -9.87 4.89 -13.56
CA ARG A 318 -10.37 4.10 -14.67
C ARG A 318 -11.61 4.72 -15.31
N HIS A 319 -12.57 5.17 -14.50
CA HIS A 319 -13.76 5.84 -15.02
C HIS A 319 -13.43 7.16 -15.72
N GLY A 320 -12.41 7.90 -15.25
CA GLY A 320 -11.87 9.07 -15.95
C GLY A 320 -11.27 8.70 -17.31
N HIS A 321 -10.53 7.60 -17.38
CA HIS A 321 -10.00 7.08 -18.64
C HIS A 321 -11.13 6.72 -19.64
N LEU A 322 -12.22 6.09 -19.16
CA LEU A 322 -13.40 5.81 -19.98
C LEU A 322 -14.07 7.08 -20.54
N LEU A 323 -13.96 8.20 -19.83
CA LEU A 323 -14.46 9.51 -20.26
C LEU A 323 -13.46 10.27 -21.17
N GLY A 324 -12.30 9.67 -21.46
CA GLY A 324 -11.25 10.25 -22.32
C GLY A 324 -10.23 11.13 -21.61
N ALA A 325 -10.15 11.10 -20.28
CA ALA A 325 -9.10 11.80 -19.55
C ALA A 325 -7.72 11.20 -19.84
N THR A 326 -6.79 12.02 -20.33
CA THR A 326 -5.41 11.62 -20.67
C THR A 326 -4.39 12.09 -19.66
N GLU A 327 -4.76 13.03 -18.78
CA GLU A 327 -3.92 13.59 -17.72
C GLU A 327 -4.55 13.36 -16.35
N ALA A 328 -3.73 13.49 -15.30
CA ALA A 328 -4.21 13.46 -13.93
C ALA A 328 -5.22 14.58 -13.68
N PHE A 329 -6.43 14.23 -13.25
CA PHE A 329 -7.55 15.16 -13.08
C PHE A 329 -8.24 15.01 -11.73
N PHE A 330 -8.22 13.83 -11.11
CA PHE A 330 -9.01 13.48 -9.94
C PHE A 330 -8.70 14.38 -8.74
N TYR A 331 -7.41 14.66 -8.49
CA TYR A 331 -7.00 15.58 -7.43
C TYR A 331 -7.51 17.01 -7.63
N LYS A 332 -7.78 17.42 -8.87
CA LYS A 332 -8.30 18.77 -9.20
C LYS A 332 -9.74 19.00 -8.74
N LEU A 333 -10.43 17.94 -8.31
CA LEU A 333 -11.77 18.01 -7.74
C LEU A 333 -11.79 18.47 -6.28
N VAL A 334 -10.67 18.39 -5.58
CA VAL A 334 -10.60 18.68 -4.13
C VAL A 334 -11.07 20.10 -3.77
N PRO A 335 -10.68 21.17 -4.46
CA PRO A 335 -11.22 22.50 -4.18
C PRO A 335 -12.74 22.59 -4.31
N THR A 336 -13.29 22.01 -5.38
CA THR A 336 -14.76 21.99 -5.60
C THR A 336 -15.46 21.19 -4.51
N LEU A 337 -14.88 20.08 -4.08
CA LEU A 337 -15.41 19.29 -2.96
C LEU A 337 -15.47 20.11 -1.67
N ILE A 338 -14.41 20.83 -1.33
CA ILE A 338 -14.37 21.69 -0.13
C ILE A 338 -15.49 22.71 -0.17
N ASP A 339 -15.70 23.34 -1.31
CA ASP A 339 -16.72 24.38 -1.48
C ASP A 339 -18.14 23.82 -1.31
N VAL A 340 -18.46 22.69 -1.95
CA VAL A 340 -19.81 22.11 -1.87
C VAL A 340 -20.14 21.47 -0.51
N MET A 341 -19.11 21.01 0.22
CA MET A 341 -19.30 20.45 1.56
C MET A 341 -19.42 21.50 2.66
N ALA A 342 -19.13 22.76 2.37
CA ALA A 342 -19.24 23.90 3.29
C ALA A 342 -18.55 23.61 4.66
N GLU A 343 -19.29 23.73 5.78
CA GLU A 343 -18.75 23.48 7.13
C GLU A 343 -18.19 22.05 7.27
N ALA A 344 -18.78 21.05 6.64
CA ALA A 344 -18.28 19.68 6.65
C ALA A 344 -16.96 19.53 5.85
N GLY A 345 -16.62 20.48 4.98
CA GLY A 345 -15.37 20.52 4.21
C GLY A 345 -14.14 20.98 4.98
N LYS A 346 -14.29 21.47 6.23
CA LYS A 346 -13.18 22.05 7.01
C LYS A 346 -11.99 21.11 7.20
N GLU A 347 -12.22 19.84 7.48
CA GLU A 347 -11.13 18.86 7.67
C GLU A 347 -10.36 18.61 6.37
N VAL A 348 -11.04 18.49 5.24
CA VAL A 348 -10.38 18.36 3.94
C VAL A 348 -9.60 19.63 3.61
N LYS A 349 -10.18 20.81 3.88
CA LYS A 349 -9.51 22.11 3.66
C LYS A 349 -8.23 22.25 4.48
N LYS A 350 -8.25 21.83 5.74
CA LYS A 350 -7.07 21.82 6.61
C LYS A 350 -5.93 21.00 6.06
N HIS A 351 -6.24 19.89 5.40
CA HIS A 351 -5.28 18.94 4.84
C HIS A 351 -5.21 18.98 3.30
N GLN A 352 -5.73 20.01 2.66
CA GLN A 352 -5.91 20.10 1.20
C GLN A 352 -4.65 19.73 0.42
N ALA A 353 -3.52 20.33 0.74
CA ALA A 353 -2.26 20.06 0.03
C ALA A 353 -1.83 18.59 0.11
N THR A 354 -2.02 17.95 1.26
CA THR A 354 -1.72 16.53 1.47
C THR A 354 -2.69 15.65 0.69
N VAL A 355 -3.97 15.98 0.71
CA VAL A 355 -5.02 15.25 -0.03
C VAL A 355 -4.75 15.30 -1.53
N GLU A 356 -4.54 16.50 -2.09
CA GLU A 356 -4.23 16.68 -3.51
C GLU A 356 -2.95 15.95 -3.92
N LYS A 357 -1.91 16.00 -3.08
CA LYS A 357 -0.63 15.31 -3.32
C LYS A 357 -0.81 13.80 -3.41
N PHE A 358 -1.46 13.17 -2.43
CA PHE A 358 -1.64 11.72 -2.43
C PHE A 358 -2.54 11.22 -3.55
N LEU A 359 -3.63 11.93 -3.83
CA LEU A 359 -4.49 11.61 -4.97
C LEU A 359 -3.73 11.67 -6.28
N ARG A 360 -2.98 12.76 -6.50
CA ARG A 360 -2.18 12.93 -7.72
C ARG A 360 -1.13 11.85 -7.89
N LEU A 361 -0.37 11.54 -6.84
CA LEU A 361 0.67 10.51 -6.89
C LEU A 361 0.12 9.12 -7.21
N GLU A 362 -0.98 8.71 -6.56
CA GLU A 362 -1.61 7.42 -6.82
C GLU A 362 -2.23 7.35 -8.22
N GLU A 363 -2.81 8.44 -8.69
CA GLU A 363 -3.37 8.59 -10.03
C GLU A 363 -2.27 8.46 -11.10
N GLU A 364 -1.16 9.21 -10.97
CA GLU A 364 -0.02 9.17 -11.88
C GLU A 364 0.66 7.79 -11.88
N GLN A 365 0.77 7.15 -10.71
CA GLN A 365 1.33 5.81 -10.60
C GLN A 365 0.47 4.78 -11.31
N PHE A 366 -0.85 4.84 -11.14
CA PHE A 366 -1.77 3.89 -11.78
C PHE A 366 -1.88 4.14 -13.29
N ALA A 367 -1.87 5.39 -13.74
CA ALA A 367 -1.91 5.73 -15.17
C ALA A 367 -0.80 5.07 -15.98
N ARG A 368 0.41 4.88 -15.39
CA ARG A 368 1.55 4.21 -16.06
C ARG A 368 1.28 2.75 -16.40
N THR A 369 0.42 2.07 -15.65
CA THR A 369 0.12 0.63 -15.81
C THR A 369 -1.28 0.39 -16.36
N LEU A 370 -2.16 1.40 -16.30
CA LEU A 370 -3.58 1.29 -16.64
C LEU A 370 -3.80 0.86 -18.10
N GLU A 371 -3.20 1.56 -19.05
CA GLU A 371 -3.38 1.29 -20.47
C GLU A 371 -2.91 -0.12 -20.84
N ARG A 372 -1.74 -0.51 -20.34
CA ARG A 372 -1.19 -1.86 -20.58
C ARG A 372 -1.99 -2.95 -19.89
N GLY A 373 -2.47 -2.68 -18.68
CA GLY A 373 -3.34 -3.60 -17.94
C GLY A 373 -4.67 -3.79 -18.63
N LEU A 374 -5.31 -2.73 -19.13
CA LEU A 374 -6.54 -2.81 -19.92
C LEU A 374 -6.34 -3.60 -21.21
N THR A 375 -5.25 -3.37 -21.93
CA THR A 375 -4.92 -4.14 -23.16
C THR A 375 -4.79 -5.63 -22.85
N LEU A 376 -4.07 -5.98 -21.78
CA LEU A 376 -3.92 -7.39 -21.35
C LEU A 376 -5.25 -8.02 -20.96
N LEU A 377 -6.10 -7.26 -20.26
CA LEU A 377 -7.44 -7.71 -19.88
C LEU A 377 -8.32 -7.91 -21.11
N ASP A 378 -8.31 -6.99 -22.06
CA ASP A 378 -9.05 -7.09 -23.31
C ASP A 378 -8.64 -8.31 -24.14
N GLU A 379 -7.33 -8.58 -24.25
CA GLU A 379 -6.79 -9.78 -24.90
C GLU A 379 -7.23 -11.05 -24.18
N ALA A 380 -7.19 -11.06 -22.85
CA ALA A 380 -7.64 -12.20 -22.05
C ALA A 380 -9.14 -12.44 -22.21
N LEU A 381 -9.95 -11.37 -22.17
CA LEU A 381 -11.41 -11.45 -22.33
C LEU A 381 -11.84 -11.91 -23.73
N ALA A 382 -11.07 -11.57 -24.77
CA ALA A 382 -11.30 -12.04 -26.14
C ALA A 382 -11.10 -13.56 -26.29
N ASN A 383 -10.29 -14.18 -25.42
CA ASN A 383 -9.92 -15.60 -25.45
C ASN A 383 -10.58 -16.41 -24.33
N VAL A 384 -11.53 -15.86 -23.60
CA VAL A 384 -12.20 -16.51 -22.46
C VAL A 384 -13.01 -17.73 -22.94
N LYS A 385 -12.84 -18.84 -22.23
CA LYS A 385 -13.67 -20.05 -22.39
C LYS A 385 -14.73 -20.08 -21.28
N GLU A 386 -15.93 -20.53 -21.61
CA GLU A 386 -17.04 -20.69 -20.65
C GLU A 386 -17.47 -19.40 -19.93
N ASN A 387 -17.17 -18.23 -20.48
CA ASN A 387 -17.46 -16.92 -19.89
C ASN A 387 -16.90 -16.69 -18.48
N VAL A 388 -15.73 -17.31 -18.16
CA VAL A 388 -15.04 -17.13 -16.88
C VAL A 388 -13.59 -16.72 -17.13
N LEU A 389 -13.18 -15.58 -16.59
CA LEU A 389 -11.78 -15.13 -16.57
C LEU A 389 -11.01 -15.95 -15.53
N SER A 390 -9.85 -16.50 -15.90
CA SER A 390 -9.05 -17.31 -14.98
C SER A 390 -8.50 -16.49 -13.82
N GLY A 391 -8.44 -17.10 -12.64
CA GLY A 391 -7.87 -16.49 -11.44
C GLY A 391 -6.40 -16.13 -11.59
N GLU A 392 -5.61 -16.86 -12.37
CA GLU A 392 -4.20 -16.57 -12.69
C GLU A 392 -4.05 -15.25 -13.46
N VAL A 393 -4.92 -15.00 -14.45
CA VAL A 393 -4.92 -13.72 -15.20
C VAL A 393 -5.34 -12.56 -14.29
N ALA A 394 -6.38 -12.76 -13.47
CA ALA A 394 -6.83 -11.76 -12.51
C ALA A 394 -5.72 -11.43 -11.48
N PHE A 395 -5.00 -12.45 -11.01
CA PHE A 395 -3.85 -12.28 -10.11
C PHE A 395 -2.69 -11.54 -10.79
N LYS A 396 -2.36 -11.84 -12.02
CA LYS A 396 -1.33 -11.13 -12.78
C LYS A 396 -1.67 -9.65 -12.96
N LEU A 397 -2.93 -9.34 -13.23
CA LEU A 397 -3.43 -7.95 -13.28
C LEU A 397 -3.28 -7.25 -11.93
N TYR A 398 -3.58 -7.94 -10.84
CA TYR A 398 -3.42 -7.43 -9.48
C TYR A 398 -1.95 -7.19 -9.11
N ASP A 399 -1.12 -8.22 -9.24
CA ASP A 399 0.27 -8.22 -8.76
C ASP A 399 1.19 -7.33 -9.60
N THR A 400 1.07 -7.41 -10.93
CA THR A 400 1.99 -6.74 -11.86
C THR A 400 1.49 -5.35 -12.28
N TYR A 401 0.19 -5.21 -12.52
CA TYR A 401 -0.39 -3.98 -13.08
C TYR A 401 -1.16 -3.16 -12.07
N GLY A 402 -1.30 -3.65 -10.85
CA GLY A 402 -1.99 -2.95 -9.78
C GLY A 402 -3.49 -2.79 -9.99
N PHE A 403 -4.12 -3.73 -10.72
CA PHE A 403 -5.58 -3.82 -10.85
C PHE A 403 -6.16 -4.57 -9.66
N PRO A 404 -6.86 -3.93 -8.74
CA PRO A 404 -7.62 -4.64 -7.73
C PRO A 404 -8.61 -5.63 -8.37
N LEU A 405 -8.88 -6.75 -7.69
CA LEU A 405 -9.77 -7.80 -8.22
C LEU A 405 -11.15 -7.26 -8.60
N ASP A 406 -11.72 -6.39 -7.78
CA ASP A 406 -13.03 -5.77 -8.02
C ASP A 406 -13.02 -4.80 -9.22
N LEU A 407 -11.90 -4.16 -9.53
CA LEU A 407 -11.75 -3.38 -10.75
C LEU A 407 -11.79 -4.28 -12.00
N THR A 408 -11.10 -5.41 -11.92
CA THR A 408 -11.17 -6.46 -12.96
C THR A 408 -12.60 -7.01 -13.07
N ALA A 409 -13.27 -7.24 -11.93
CA ALA A 409 -14.65 -7.69 -11.86
C ALA A 409 -15.62 -6.68 -12.49
N ASP A 410 -15.44 -5.40 -12.29
CA ASP A 410 -16.24 -4.36 -12.92
C ASP A 410 -16.17 -4.43 -14.46
N VAL A 411 -14.95 -4.59 -15.00
CA VAL A 411 -14.76 -4.74 -16.45
C VAL A 411 -15.39 -6.04 -16.98
N CYS A 412 -15.24 -7.13 -16.24
CA CYS A 412 -15.81 -8.42 -16.60
C CYS A 412 -17.35 -8.38 -16.58
N ARG A 413 -17.94 -7.76 -15.56
CA ARG A 413 -19.40 -7.59 -15.41
C ARG A 413 -20.00 -6.79 -16.57
N GLU A 414 -19.34 -5.72 -17.02
CA GLU A 414 -19.77 -4.94 -18.18
C GLU A 414 -19.88 -5.80 -19.46
N ARG A 415 -19.16 -6.93 -19.52
CA ARG A 415 -19.13 -7.87 -20.66
C ARG A 415 -19.85 -9.19 -20.39
N GLY A 416 -20.50 -9.34 -19.24
CA GLY A 416 -21.19 -10.58 -18.86
C GLY A 416 -20.27 -11.77 -18.60
N ILE A 417 -19.03 -11.50 -18.13
CA ILE A 417 -18.01 -12.51 -17.83
C ILE A 417 -17.83 -12.59 -16.31
N ALA A 418 -17.77 -13.81 -15.76
CA ALA A 418 -17.45 -14.08 -14.36
C ALA A 418 -15.93 -14.15 -14.14
N ILE A 419 -15.49 -14.18 -12.89
CA ILE A 419 -14.08 -14.38 -12.50
C ILE A 419 -13.95 -15.67 -11.68
N ASP A 420 -12.87 -16.42 -11.91
CA ASP A 420 -12.45 -17.52 -11.04
C ASP A 420 -11.80 -16.97 -9.77
N GLU A 421 -12.63 -16.62 -8.79
CA GLU A 421 -12.18 -16.05 -7.51
C GLU A 421 -11.39 -17.06 -6.69
N GLU A 422 -11.74 -18.36 -6.74
CA GLU A 422 -10.99 -19.42 -6.06
C GLU A 422 -9.57 -19.56 -6.64
N GLY A 423 -9.42 -19.45 -7.96
CA GLY A 423 -8.12 -19.44 -8.63
C GLY A 423 -7.29 -18.22 -8.23
N PHE A 424 -7.91 -17.06 -8.13
CA PHE A 424 -7.24 -15.83 -7.65
C PHE A 424 -6.74 -16.01 -6.20
N GLU A 425 -7.56 -16.51 -5.30
CA GLU A 425 -7.19 -16.74 -3.89
C GLU A 425 -6.05 -17.76 -3.75
N ARG A 426 -6.04 -18.81 -4.59
CA ARG A 426 -4.92 -19.77 -4.62
C ARG A 426 -3.60 -19.10 -4.99
N GLU A 427 -3.59 -18.22 -6.00
CA GLU A 427 -2.39 -17.47 -6.39
C GLU A 427 -1.95 -16.47 -5.31
N MET A 428 -2.90 -15.80 -4.66
CA MET A 428 -2.63 -14.91 -3.51
C MET A 428 -1.98 -15.67 -2.36
N GLU A 429 -2.46 -16.88 -2.05
CA GLU A 429 -1.86 -17.69 -0.99
C GLU A 429 -0.45 -18.19 -1.37
N LEU A 430 -0.23 -18.56 -2.62
CA LEU A 430 1.11 -18.89 -3.11
C LEU A 430 2.08 -17.72 -3.01
N GLN A 431 1.61 -16.49 -3.25
CA GLN A 431 2.41 -15.28 -3.05
C GLN A 431 2.74 -15.07 -1.57
N ARG A 432 1.75 -15.22 -0.67
CA ARG A 432 1.97 -15.12 0.79
C ARG A 432 2.99 -16.12 1.28
N VAL A 433 2.87 -17.40 0.84
CA VAL A 433 3.83 -18.45 1.17
C VAL A 433 5.23 -18.13 0.65
N ARG A 434 5.36 -17.62 -0.58
CA ARG A 434 6.65 -17.18 -1.14
C ARG A 434 7.24 -16.01 -0.35
N ALA A 435 6.44 -15.03 0.03
CA ALA A 435 6.85 -13.89 0.84
C ALA A 435 7.27 -14.33 2.25
N GLN A 436 6.53 -15.26 2.87
CA GLN A 436 6.88 -15.86 4.16
C GLN A 436 8.14 -16.72 4.08
N SER A 437 8.30 -17.55 3.05
CA SER A 437 9.50 -18.37 2.87
C SER A 437 10.76 -17.56 2.55
N ALA A 438 10.60 -16.39 1.94
CA ALA A 438 11.71 -15.45 1.74
C ALA A 438 12.10 -14.70 3.02
N SER A 439 11.23 -14.65 4.03
CA SER A 439 11.48 -14.04 5.34
C SER A 439 11.85 -15.03 6.43
N GLN A 440 11.68 -16.33 6.19
CA GLN A 440 11.95 -17.40 7.16
C GLN A 440 13.29 -18.11 6.88
N PHE A 441 14.37 -17.62 7.49
CA PHE A 441 15.44 -18.47 7.98
C PHE A 441 15.18 -18.72 9.49
N GLY A 442 14.34 -19.70 9.78
CA GLY A 442 14.06 -20.16 11.13
C GLY A 442 12.86 -21.10 11.13
N MET A 443 13.03 -22.32 11.61
CA MET A 443 11.90 -23.24 11.82
C MET A 443 10.90 -22.58 12.78
N ASP A 444 9.65 -22.49 12.35
CA ASP A 444 8.53 -22.00 13.16
C ASP A 444 8.19 -22.98 14.27
N TYR A 445 8.88 -22.89 15.41
CA TYR A 445 8.55 -23.65 16.62
C TYR A 445 7.28 -23.13 17.32
N ASN A 446 6.74 -21.99 16.90
CA ASN A 446 5.62 -21.31 17.57
C ASN A 446 4.28 -22.05 17.45
N SER A 447 4.11 -22.95 16.48
CA SER A 447 2.84 -23.66 16.27
C SER A 447 2.67 -24.94 17.09
N VAL A 448 3.71 -25.45 17.73
CA VAL A 448 3.73 -26.78 18.38
C VAL A 448 3.75 -26.71 19.90
N ILE A 449 4.37 -25.68 20.49
CA ILE A 449 4.54 -25.58 21.94
C ILE A 449 3.39 -24.82 22.57
N ARG A 450 2.55 -25.50 23.36
CA ARG A 450 1.54 -24.89 24.21
C ARG A 450 1.91 -25.12 25.67
N VAL A 451 2.07 -24.03 26.43
CA VAL A 451 2.40 -24.05 27.83
C VAL A 451 1.43 -23.17 28.60
N ASP A 452 0.79 -23.73 29.63
CA ASP A 452 -0.01 -22.95 30.57
C ASP A 452 0.93 -22.31 31.60
N GLY A 453 0.63 -21.06 31.96
CA GLY A 453 1.43 -20.31 32.94
C GLY A 453 1.87 -18.95 32.42
N THR A 454 2.66 -18.27 33.25
CA THR A 454 3.22 -16.94 32.93
C THR A 454 4.68 -16.90 33.33
N THR A 455 5.54 -16.29 32.53
CA THR A 455 6.92 -15.95 32.90
C THR A 455 6.97 -14.48 33.31
N ARG A 456 7.52 -14.21 34.50
CA ARG A 456 7.78 -12.84 34.97
C ARG A 456 9.03 -12.29 34.29
N PHE A 457 8.88 -11.20 33.56
CA PHE A 457 10.00 -10.53 32.90
C PHE A 457 10.65 -9.48 33.81
N GLU A 458 11.94 -9.63 34.11
CA GLU A 458 12.73 -8.75 34.96
C GLU A 458 13.80 -7.96 34.19
N GLY A 459 13.94 -8.20 32.89
CA GLY A 459 15.02 -7.68 32.07
C GLY A 459 15.02 -6.18 31.80
N TYR A 460 14.04 -5.41 32.31
CA TYR A 460 14.12 -3.95 32.28
C TYR A 460 15.16 -3.38 33.24
N THR A 461 15.43 -4.08 34.33
CA THR A 461 16.36 -3.66 35.41
C THR A 461 17.50 -4.61 35.59
N GLU A 462 17.32 -5.90 35.32
CA GLU A 462 18.25 -6.96 35.58
C GLU A 462 18.76 -7.61 34.29
N SER A 463 20.05 -7.91 34.24
CA SER A 463 20.68 -8.73 33.18
C SER A 463 21.00 -10.15 33.63
N GLU A 464 20.84 -10.43 34.92
CA GLU A 464 21.10 -11.71 35.57
C GLU A 464 20.06 -11.97 36.66
N THR A 465 19.50 -13.18 36.70
CA THR A 465 18.45 -13.54 37.68
C THR A 465 18.47 -15.02 37.97
N LEU A 466 18.29 -15.37 39.26
CA LEU A 466 18.02 -16.75 39.65
C LEU A 466 16.55 -17.10 39.30
N ALA A 467 16.39 -18.19 38.58
CA ALA A 467 15.11 -18.65 38.06
C ALA A 467 14.95 -20.16 38.24
N LYS A 468 13.73 -20.66 38.05
CA LYS A 468 13.41 -22.09 38.12
C LYS A 468 12.87 -22.58 36.80
N VAL A 469 13.33 -23.72 36.32
CA VAL A 469 12.82 -24.36 35.11
C VAL A 469 11.41 -24.88 35.38
N THR A 470 10.42 -24.37 34.64
CA THR A 470 9.02 -24.79 34.77
C THR A 470 8.61 -25.80 33.71
N ALA A 471 9.25 -25.79 32.54
CA ALA A 471 9.04 -26.76 31.48
C ALA A 471 10.27 -26.87 30.56
N LEU A 472 10.43 -28.05 29.93
CA LEU A 472 11.46 -28.33 28.92
C LEU A 472 10.81 -28.97 27.69
N PHE A 473 11.25 -28.54 26.50
CA PHE A 473 10.82 -29.13 25.23
C PHE A 473 12.02 -29.51 24.40
N HIS A 474 12.06 -30.76 23.96
CA HIS A 474 13.06 -31.26 23.01
C HIS A 474 12.34 -31.75 21.74
N GLU A 475 12.75 -31.25 20.58
CA GLU A 475 12.09 -31.52 19.29
C GLU A 475 10.57 -31.31 19.33
N GLY A 476 10.12 -30.27 20.04
CA GLY A 476 8.69 -29.90 20.17
C GLY A 476 7.90 -30.74 21.20
N ASN A 477 8.50 -31.75 21.81
CA ASN A 477 7.85 -32.59 22.81
C ASN A 477 8.26 -32.21 24.23
N PRO A 478 7.33 -32.20 25.21
CA PRO A 478 7.67 -31.96 26.60
C PRO A 478 8.54 -33.10 27.15
N VAL A 479 9.60 -32.75 27.88
CA VAL A 479 10.53 -33.69 28.50
C VAL A 479 10.85 -33.27 29.95
N GLU A 480 11.19 -34.26 30.81
CA GLU A 480 11.56 -33.99 32.21
C GLU A 480 13.01 -33.54 32.34
N SER A 481 13.88 -33.95 31.42
CA SER A 481 15.29 -33.59 31.45
C SER A 481 15.95 -33.67 30.07
N ILE A 482 17.07 -32.93 29.91
CA ILE A 482 17.92 -32.94 28.71
C ILE A 482 19.37 -33.16 29.13
N SER A 483 20.19 -33.67 28.20
CA SER A 483 21.60 -33.95 28.35
C SER A 483 22.47 -33.11 27.41
N ALA A 484 23.76 -33.01 27.71
CA ALA A 484 24.71 -32.28 26.85
C ALA A 484 24.63 -32.71 25.39
N GLY A 485 24.66 -31.74 24.48
CA GLY A 485 24.50 -31.90 23.02
C GLY A 485 23.05 -31.87 22.53
N GLN A 486 22.06 -31.75 23.42
CA GLN A 486 20.66 -31.63 23.02
C GLN A 486 20.22 -30.17 22.92
N SER A 487 19.55 -29.86 21.82
CA SER A 487 18.82 -28.59 21.63
C SER A 487 17.47 -28.68 22.31
N ALA A 488 17.03 -27.56 22.93
CA ALA A 488 15.80 -27.52 23.67
C ALA A 488 15.21 -26.09 23.74
N VAL A 489 13.94 -26.04 24.16
CA VAL A 489 13.30 -24.80 24.61
C VAL A 489 13.09 -24.91 26.12
N VAL A 490 13.66 -23.99 26.87
CA VAL A 490 13.60 -23.93 28.33
C VAL A 490 12.63 -22.83 28.73
N ILE A 491 11.63 -23.19 29.54
CA ILE A 491 10.68 -22.22 30.13
C ILE A 491 11.06 -21.99 31.59
N LEU A 492 11.10 -20.71 31.98
CA LEU A 492 11.43 -20.28 33.33
C LEU A 492 10.22 -19.59 34.00
N ASP A 493 10.16 -19.61 35.33
CA ASP A 493 9.17 -18.88 36.13
C ASP A 493 9.40 -17.34 36.07
N ASN A 494 10.65 -16.91 36.03
CA ASN A 494 11.08 -15.54 35.80
C ASN A 494 12.32 -15.48 34.92
N THR A 495 12.53 -14.38 34.21
CA THR A 495 13.65 -14.27 33.28
C THR A 495 14.09 -12.83 33.08
N PRO A 496 15.42 -12.60 32.94
CA PRO A 496 15.96 -11.32 32.47
C PRO A 496 15.99 -11.24 30.93
N PHE A 497 15.72 -12.34 30.21
CA PHE A 497 15.78 -12.38 28.73
C PHE A 497 14.55 -11.75 28.09
N TYR A 498 14.75 -10.80 27.22
CA TYR A 498 13.69 -10.23 26.39
C TYR A 498 13.30 -11.21 25.29
N ALA A 499 12.05 -11.58 25.22
CA ALA A 499 11.53 -12.39 24.11
C ALA A 499 11.17 -11.50 22.93
N GLU A 500 11.45 -11.97 21.70
CA GLU A 500 11.20 -11.24 20.48
C GLU A 500 9.80 -10.65 20.44
N SER A 501 9.70 -9.33 20.29
CA SER A 501 8.42 -8.61 20.25
C SER A 501 8.62 -7.19 19.72
N GLY A 502 7.61 -6.63 19.05
CA GLY A 502 7.62 -5.24 18.61
C GLY A 502 8.76 -4.88 17.66
N GLY A 503 9.31 -5.86 16.94
CA GLY A 503 10.44 -5.70 16.02
C GLY A 503 11.81 -5.80 16.67
N GLN A 504 11.93 -5.86 18.00
CA GLN A 504 13.18 -6.14 18.68
C GLN A 504 13.39 -7.66 18.76
N ILE A 505 14.57 -8.12 18.33
CA ILE A 505 14.96 -9.54 18.39
C ILE A 505 15.11 -10.01 19.84
N GLY A 506 14.99 -11.33 20.05
CA GLY A 506 15.19 -11.98 21.34
C GLY A 506 16.61 -11.87 21.86
N ASP A 507 16.75 -11.86 23.18
CA ASP A 507 18.04 -11.92 23.83
C ASP A 507 18.69 -13.30 23.73
N ILE A 508 20.03 -13.32 23.78
CA ILE A 508 20.84 -14.49 23.90
C ILE A 508 21.66 -14.44 25.20
N GLY A 509 22.26 -15.56 25.60
CA GLY A 509 23.06 -15.65 26.81
C GLY A 509 23.16 -17.08 27.29
N ARG A 510 23.12 -17.28 28.61
CA ARG A 510 23.34 -18.59 29.21
C ARG A 510 22.39 -18.84 30.37
N LEU A 511 22.02 -20.12 30.56
CA LEU A 511 21.42 -20.61 31.79
C LEU A 511 22.47 -21.51 32.45
N GLU A 512 22.96 -21.11 33.61
CA GLU A 512 24.09 -21.76 34.29
C GLU A 512 23.68 -22.31 35.67
N GLY A 513 24.37 -23.32 36.10
CA GLY A 513 24.24 -23.89 37.45
C GLY A 513 25.34 -24.90 37.76
N ASN A 514 25.22 -25.58 38.90
CA ASN A 514 26.23 -26.54 39.32
C ASN A 514 26.39 -27.71 38.33
N GLY A 515 27.41 -27.62 37.45
CA GLY A 515 27.79 -28.71 36.56
C GLY A 515 27.01 -28.75 35.21
N PHE A 516 26.25 -27.71 34.88
CA PHE A 516 25.60 -27.58 33.57
C PHE A 516 25.72 -26.16 33.02
N CYS A 517 25.66 -26.07 31.69
CA CYS A 517 25.55 -24.82 30.95
C CYS A 517 24.69 -25.03 29.72
N PHE A 518 23.64 -24.18 29.57
CA PHE A 518 22.75 -24.12 28.42
C PHE A 518 22.95 -22.78 27.71
N ASP A 519 23.44 -22.85 26.48
CA ASP A 519 23.65 -21.66 25.64
C ASP A 519 22.32 -21.28 24.98
N VAL A 520 21.77 -20.11 25.34
CA VAL A 520 20.54 -19.53 24.76
C VAL A 520 20.93 -18.80 23.49
N LYS A 521 20.39 -19.27 22.35
CA LYS A 521 20.63 -18.72 21.01
C LYS A 521 19.55 -17.77 20.57
N ASP A 522 18.36 -17.83 21.18
CA ASP A 522 17.21 -16.95 20.93
C ASP A 522 16.19 -17.05 22.08
N THR A 523 15.35 -16.02 22.21
CA THR A 523 14.26 -16.01 23.20
C THR A 523 12.97 -15.60 22.50
N GLN A 524 11.97 -16.47 22.53
CA GLN A 524 10.68 -16.32 21.84
C GLN A 524 9.52 -16.34 22.82
N LYS A 525 8.41 -15.75 22.42
CA LYS A 525 7.19 -15.67 23.22
C LYS A 525 6.18 -16.75 22.84
N TYR A 526 5.75 -17.55 23.81
CA TYR A 526 4.72 -18.59 23.65
C TYR A 526 3.54 -18.27 24.56
N GLY A 527 2.56 -17.50 24.03
CA GLY A 527 1.46 -17.00 24.85
C GLY A 527 1.95 -16.04 25.93
N GLN A 528 1.85 -16.46 27.20
CA GLN A 528 2.29 -15.67 28.38
C GLN A 528 3.65 -16.12 28.93
N VAL A 529 4.28 -17.15 28.33
CA VAL A 529 5.58 -17.65 28.77
C VAL A 529 6.68 -17.30 27.78
N PHE A 530 7.93 -17.22 28.28
CA PHE A 530 9.12 -16.96 27.48
C PHE A 530 9.92 -18.25 27.34
N GLY A 531 10.18 -18.66 26.08
CA GLY A 531 10.97 -19.84 25.76
C GLY A 531 12.40 -19.46 25.36
N HIS A 532 13.35 -20.00 26.10
CA HIS A 532 14.78 -19.84 25.85
C HIS A 532 15.23 -20.98 24.95
N ILE A 533 15.48 -20.66 23.67
CA ILE A 533 15.84 -21.62 22.62
C ILE A 533 17.36 -21.74 22.57
N GLY A 534 17.85 -22.94 22.66
CA GLY A 534 19.32 -23.11 22.66
C GLY A 534 19.76 -24.58 22.76
N GLU A 535 20.95 -24.79 23.28
CA GLU A 535 21.61 -26.09 23.36
C GLU A 535 22.29 -26.26 24.70
N LEU A 536 22.10 -27.42 25.34
CA LEU A 536 22.83 -27.78 26.54
C LEU A 536 24.25 -28.19 26.15
N THR A 537 25.23 -27.36 26.47
CA THR A 537 26.63 -27.60 26.11
C THR A 537 27.38 -28.46 27.13
N GLN A 538 26.89 -28.47 28.38
CA GLN A 538 27.51 -29.23 29.46
C GLN A 538 26.47 -29.73 30.47
N GLY A 539 26.63 -30.95 30.95
CA GLY A 539 25.85 -31.50 32.06
C GLY A 539 24.46 -31.99 31.69
N SER A 540 23.52 -31.86 32.62
CA SER A 540 22.13 -32.19 32.46
C SER A 540 21.24 -31.10 33.10
N LEU A 541 20.09 -30.85 32.51
CA LEU A 541 19.09 -29.88 33.00
C LEU A 541 17.74 -30.55 33.12
N SER A 542 17.06 -30.33 34.25
CA SER A 542 15.78 -30.96 34.55
C SER A 542 14.71 -29.93 34.93
N VAL A 543 13.43 -30.28 34.74
CA VAL A 543 12.29 -29.50 35.24
C VAL A 543 12.38 -29.38 36.75
N GLY A 544 12.12 -28.19 37.28
CA GLY A 544 12.20 -27.86 38.71
C GLY A 544 13.59 -27.46 39.19
N GLN A 545 14.61 -27.54 38.35
CA GLN A 545 15.99 -27.15 38.68
C GLN A 545 16.15 -25.62 38.72
N SER A 546 16.95 -25.11 39.66
CA SER A 546 17.29 -23.69 39.72
C SER A 546 18.45 -23.40 38.75
N VAL A 547 18.34 -22.32 38.04
CA VAL A 547 19.30 -21.84 37.06
C VAL A 547 19.64 -20.39 37.34
N ASN A 548 20.85 -19.98 37.05
CA ASN A 548 21.22 -18.58 36.92
C ASN A 548 21.10 -18.19 35.46
N ALA A 549 20.15 -17.32 35.17
CA ALA A 549 19.86 -16.84 33.82
C ALA A 549 20.66 -15.56 33.56
N VAL A 550 21.62 -15.60 32.65
CA VAL A 550 22.58 -14.51 32.36
C VAL A 550 22.47 -14.10 30.91
N VAL A 551 22.08 -12.86 30.66
CA VAL A 551 21.94 -12.28 29.31
C VAL A 551 23.31 -11.84 28.78
N ASP A 552 23.53 -11.94 27.48
CA ASP A 552 24.65 -11.25 26.80
C ASP A 552 24.39 -9.74 26.82
N ASP A 553 24.88 -9.07 27.84
CA ASP A 553 24.65 -7.65 28.10
C ASP A 553 25.30 -6.75 27.04
N VAL A 554 26.42 -7.16 26.45
CA VAL A 554 27.07 -6.40 25.37
C VAL A 554 26.19 -6.37 24.14
N ARG A 555 25.63 -7.50 23.74
CA ARG A 555 24.69 -7.58 22.63
C ARG A 555 23.40 -6.82 22.92
N ARG A 556 22.82 -6.97 24.12
CA ARG A 556 21.62 -6.24 24.56
C ARG A 556 21.84 -4.73 24.52
N GLN A 557 22.97 -4.23 24.95
CA GLN A 557 23.30 -2.80 24.87
C GLN A 557 23.25 -2.31 23.43
N ARG A 558 23.86 -3.00 22.46
CA ARG A 558 23.82 -2.65 21.05
C ARG A 558 22.38 -2.61 20.53
N ILE A 559 21.55 -3.61 20.89
CA ILE A 559 20.12 -3.64 20.56
C ILE A 559 19.40 -2.41 21.14
N SER A 560 19.65 -2.07 22.41
CA SER A 560 19.01 -0.94 23.08
C SER A 560 19.34 0.42 22.44
N LEU A 561 20.56 0.59 21.92
CA LEU A 561 20.98 1.79 21.18
C LEU A 561 20.21 1.89 19.88
N ASN A 562 20.16 0.81 19.10
CA ASN A 562 19.42 0.73 17.84
C ASN A 562 17.91 0.94 18.07
N HIS A 563 17.35 0.38 19.14
CA HIS A 563 15.93 0.55 19.45
C HIS A 563 15.59 2.00 19.80
N SER A 564 16.41 2.62 20.65
CA SER A 564 16.22 4.03 21.02
C SER A 564 16.39 4.96 19.81
N ALA A 565 17.35 4.67 18.93
CA ALA A 565 17.54 5.41 17.69
C ALA A 565 16.37 5.26 16.72
N THR A 566 15.67 4.13 16.73
CA THR A 566 14.47 3.91 15.88
C THR A 566 13.36 4.93 16.21
N HIS A 567 13.13 5.22 17.48
CA HIS A 567 12.14 6.22 17.90
C HIS A 567 12.54 7.64 17.50
N LEU A 568 13.83 7.99 17.65
CA LEU A 568 14.35 9.27 17.18
C LEU A 568 14.25 9.40 15.65
N LEU A 569 14.53 8.31 14.91
CA LEU A 569 14.38 8.25 13.47
C LEU A 569 12.91 8.46 13.05
N HIS A 570 11.98 7.80 13.71
CA HIS A 570 10.54 7.95 13.41
C HIS A 570 10.09 9.40 13.61
N ALA A 571 10.43 10.01 14.73
CA ALA A 571 10.09 11.41 15.00
C ALA A 571 10.75 12.39 13.98
N ALA A 572 12.02 12.15 13.61
CA ALA A 572 12.73 12.95 12.62
C ALA A 572 12.11 12.83 11.22
N LEU A 573 11.73 11.62 10.82
CA LEU A 573 11.04 11.38 9.54
C LEU A 573 9.70 12.13 9.48
N ARG A 574 8.93 12.10 10.57
CA ARG A 574 7.67 12.85 10.65
C ARG A 574 7.90 14.36 10.55
N GLN A 575 8.95 14.87 11.17
CA GLN A 575 9.29 16.30 11.11
C GLN A 575 9.71 16.72 9.69
N VAL A 576 10.45 15.90 8.96
CA VAL A 576 11.00 16.24 7.62
C VAL A 576 10.01 15.95 6.49
N LEU A 577 9.29 14.83 6.59
CA LEU A 577 8.41 14.33 5.51
C LEU A 577 6.93 14.63 5.76
N GLY A 578 6.52 14.80 7.01
CA GLY A 578 5.14 15.08 7.41
C GLY A 578 4.51 14.03 8.32
N GLU A 579 3.39 14.38 8.92
CA GLU A 579 2.68 13.56 9.91
C GLU A 579 2.11 12.23 9.37
N HIS A 580 2.01 12.08 8.04
CA HIS A 580 1.57 10.84 7.38
C HIS A 580 2.56 9.69 7.54
N VAL A 581 3.80 9.96 7.93
CA VAL A 581 4.80 8.91 8.19
C VAL A 581 4.32 8.07 9.37
N ALA A 582 4.01 6.82 9.10
CA ALA A 582 3.57 5.83 10.06
C ALA A 582 4.39 4.55 9.88
N GLN A 583 4.77 3.92 10.97
CA GLN A 583 5.49 2.64 10.95
C GLN A 583 4.65 1.56 10.27
N LYS A 584 5.28 0.78 9.38
CA LYS A 584 4.73 -0.41 8.71
C LYS A 584 5.46 -1.68 9.08
N GLY A 585 6.66 -1.57 9.57
CA GLY A 585 7.48 -2.66 10.06
C GLY A 585 8.71 -2.14 10.77
N SER A 586 9.29 -2.95 11.62
CA SER A 586 10.54 -2.65 12.30
C SER A 586 11.32 -3.93 12.54
N LEU A 587 12.65 -3.84 12.48
CA LEU A 587 13.57 -4.85 12.97
C LEU A 587 14.70 -4.13 13.71
N VAL A 588 14.92 -4.53 14.93
CA VAL A 588 15.99 -3.98 15.77
C VAL A 588 16.87 -5.13 16.23
N SER A 589 18.11 -5.14 15.74
CA SER A 589 19.13 -6.12 16.10
C SER A 589 20.34 -5.44 16.76
N ASP A 590 21.32 -6.21 17.13
CA ASP A 590 22.61 -5.72 17.63
C ASP A 590 23.50 -5.09 16.54
N THR A 591 23.23 -5.42 15.27
CA THR A 591 24.04 -4.95 14.13
C THR A 591 23.42 -3.76 13.41
N LEU A 592 22.09 -3.68 13.32
CA LEU A 592 21.39 -2.62 12.61
C LEU A 592 19.96 -2.44 13.13
N LEU A 593 19.38 -1.31 12.81
CA LEU A 593 17.94 -1.09 12.85
C LEU A 593 17.40 -0.98 11.42
N ARG A 594 16.18 -1.48 11.22
CA ARG A 594 15.42 -1.38 9.98
C ARG A 594 14.05 -0.82 10.28
N PHE A 595 13.67 0.22 9.57
CA PHE A 595 12.41 0.91 9.77
C PHE A 595 11.67 1.03 8.45
N ASP A 596 10.53 0.36 8.34
CA ASP A 596 9.63 0.41 7.20
C ASP A 596 8.46 1.37 7.52
N PHE A 597 8.19 2.31 6.64
CA PHE A 597 7.21 3.36 6.91
C PHE A 597 6.45 3.80 5.66
N ALA A 598 5.29 4.40 5.88
CA ALA A 598 4.45 4.92 4.83
C ALA A 598 5.07 6.17 4.20
N GLN A 599 5.47 6.07 2.93
CA GLN A 599 5.97 7.17 2.11
C GLN A 599 5.94 6.77 0.63
N HIS A 600 5.33 7.60 -0.21
CA HIS A 600 5.14 7.31 -1.63
C HIS A 600 6.32 7.72 -2.50
N GLU A 601 6.96 8.82 -2.16
CA GLU A 601 8.08 9.37 -2.91
C GLU A 601 9.42 8.85 -2.39
N ALA A 602 10.40 8.76 -3.27
CA ALA A 602 11.78 8.55 -2.87
C ALA A 602 12.26 9.72 -2.01
N ILE A 603 12.97 9.42 -0.94
CA ILE A 603 13.54 10.45 -0.09
C ILE A 603 14.79 11.00 -0.76
N SER A 604 14.86 12.31 -0.91
CA SER A 604 16.04 12.95 -1.49
C SER A 604 17.25 12.82 -0.56
N LYS A 605 18.45 12.88 -1.15
CA LYS A 605 19.70 12.87 -0.36
C LYS A 605 19.75 13.99 0.66
N ALA A 606 19.18 15.16 0.35
CA ALA A 606 19.10 16.30 1.25
C ALA A 606 18.17 16.02 2.44
N GLN A 607 17.00 15.41 2.20
CA GLN A 607 16.08 15.01 3.27
C GLN A 607 16.68 13.92 4.16
N LEU A 608 17.37 12.91 3.59
CA LEU A 608 18.07 11.89 4.37
C LEU A 608 19.17 12.49 5.25
N ALA A 609 19.95 13.42 4.71
CA ALA A 609 20.98 14.12 5.46
C ALA A 609 20.37 14.97 6.60
N GLU A 610 19.21 15.59 6.36
CA GLU A 610 18.51 16.36 7.38
C GLU A 610 17.93 15.46 8.49
N VAL A 611 17.33 14.31 8.15
CA VAL A 611 16.87 13.31 9.12
C VAL A 611 18.03 12.84 9.99
N GLU A 612 19.15 12.44 9.37
CA GLU A 612 20.35 12.01 10.07
C GLU A 612 20.92 13.11 10.99
N ARG A 613 20.93 14.37 10.53
CA ARG A 613 21.36 15.53 11.30
C ARG A 613 20.48 15.74 12.54
N ILE A 614 19.15 15.65 12.38
CA ILE A 614 18.17 15.82 13.46
C ILE A 614 18.36 14.71 14.51
N VAL A 615 18.42 13.44 14.09
CA VAL A 615 18.64 12.32 15.02
C VAL A 615 19.94 12.53 15.82
N ASN A 616 21.05 12.82 15.14
CA ASN A 616 22.34 13.05 15.82
C ASN A 616 22.32 14.32 16.70
N GLN A 617 21.46 15.31 16.41
CA GLN A 617 21.24 16.45 17.28
C GLN A 617 20.58 16.01 18.58
N GLN A 618 19.56 15.14 18.53
CA GLN A 618 18.91 14.57 19.71
C GLN A 618 19.86 13.67 20.51
N VAL A 619 20.71 12.89 19.84
CA VAL A 619 21.77 12.13 20.48
C VAL A 619 22.69 13.07 21.31
N ARG A 620 23.19 14.15 20.70
CA ARG A 620 24.04 15.13 21.37
C ARG A 620 23.34 15.90 22.48
N ALA A 621 22.01 16.06 22.42
CA ALA A 621 21.24 16.68 23.48
C ALA A 621 21.27 15.88 24.79
N ASN A 622 21.59 14.59 24.71
CA ASN A 622 21.78 13.69 25.84
C ASN A 622 20.64 13.70 26.84
N ASN A 623 19.41 13.72 26.35
CA ASN A 623 18.22 13.69 27.17
C ASN A 623 18.04 12.33 27.86
N PRO A 624 17.53 12.30 29.11
CA PRO A 624 17.15 11.05 29.74
C PRO A 624 16.01 10.39 28.96
N ILE A 625 16.07 9.06 28.81
CA ILE A 625 15.01 8.25 28.24
C ILE A 625 14.17 7.75 29.41
N GLN A 626 12.97 8.32 29.55
CA GLN A 626 12.04 8.02 30.65
C GLN A 626 10.98 7.02 30.22
N THR A 627 10.63 6.13 31.11
CA THR A 627 9.58 5.14 30.92
C THR A 627 8.57 5.24 32.04
N ASP A 628 7.32 5.45 31.70
CA ASP A 628 6.21 5.52 32.62
C ASP A 628 5.16 4.45 32.28
N ILE A 629 4.57 3.81 33.29
CA ILE A 629 3.43 2.91 33.11
C ILE A 629 2.17 3.69 33.47
N MET A 630 1.22 3.76 32.55
CA MET A 630 -0.02 4.50 32.75
C MET A 630 -1.17 3.90 31.94
N ALA A 631 -2.41 4.34 32.23
CA ALA A 631 -3.56 3.94 31.45
C ALA A 631 -3.45 4.45 29.99
N LEU A 632 -3.92 3.67 29.04
CA LEU A 632 -3.83 3.98 27.59
C LEU A 632 -4.41 5.37 27.26
N GLU A 633 -5.53 5.75 27.85
CA GLU A 633 -6.14 7.07 27.62
C GLU A 633 -5.29 8.22 28.19
N ALA A 634 -4.63 8.00 29.33
CA ALA A 634 -3.69 8.98 29.88
C ALA A 634 -2.45 9.14 28.98
N ALA A 635 -1.97 8.03 28.40
CA ALA A 635 -0.86 8.04 27.46
C ALA A 635 -1.22 8.83 26.18
N LYS A 636 -2.41 8.61 25.62
CA LYS A 636 -2.92 9.39 24.46
C LYS A 636 -3.05 10.87 24.80
N ALA A 637 -3.59 11.21 25.98
CA ALA A 637 -3.71 12.59 26.44
C ALA A 637 -2.35 13.29 26.61
N LYS A 638 -1.30 12.51 26.94
CA LYS A 638 0.10 12.97 27.02
C LYS A 638 0.73 13.15 25.62
N GLY A 639 0.02 12.78 24.56
CA GLY A 639 0.50 12.84 23.18
C GLY A 639 1.33 11.63 22.73
N ALA A 640 1.25 10.52 23.48
CA ALA A 640 1.96 9.30 23.12
C ALA A 640 1.41 8.71 21.80
N MET A 641 2.30 8.45 20.89
CA MET A 641 1.96 7.82 19.63
C MET A 641 1.74 6.31 19.85
N ALA A 642 0.54 5.84 19.49
CA ALA A 642 0.20 4.43 19.45
C ALA A 642 0.29 3.92 18.02
N LEU A 643 0.88 2.75 17.81
CA LEU A 643 0.93 2.11 16.50
C LEU A 643 -0.46 1.58 16.13
N PHE A 644 -0.89 1.86 14.92
CA PHE A 644 -2.16 1.37 14.40
C PHE A 644 -2.14 -0.16 14.26
N GLY A 645 -3.18 -0.83 14.81
CA GLY A 645 -3.37 -2.27 14.67
C GLY A 645 -2.77 -3.13 15.78
N GLU A 646 -2.05 -2.56 16.74
CA GLU A 646 -1.60 -3.28 17.93
C GLU A 646 -2.69 -3.29 19.02
N LYS A 647 -2.85 -4.46 19.67
CA LYS A 647 -3.71 -4.59 20.85
C LYS A 647 -2.92 -4.16 22.07
N TYR A 648 -3.28 -3.03 22.64
CA TYR A 648 -2.69 -2.56 23.89
C TYR A 648 -3.54 -3.04 25.08
N SER A 649 -2.87 -3.37 26.19
CA SER A 649 -3.53 -3.60 27.47
C SER A 649 -4.03 -2.28 28.07
N GLU A 650 -4.87 -2.36 29.12
CA GLU A 650 -5.32 -1.16 29.85
C GLU A 650 -4.17 -0.31 30.41
N GLN A 651 -3.06 -0.96 30.78
CA GLN A 651 -1.82 -0.33 31.21
C GLN A 651 -0.78 -0.44 30.10
N VAL A 652 -0.19 0.67 29.71
CA VAL A 652 0.82 0.76 28.65
C VAL A 652 2.10 1.41 29.16
N ARG A 653 3.23 1.01 28.55
CA ARG A 653 4.54 1.58 28.80
C ARG A 653 4.80 2.70 27.83
N VAL A 654 4.95 3.94 28.34
CA VAL A 654 5.21 5.17 27.57
C VAL A 654 6.67 5.50 27.64
N LEU A 655 7.30 5.60 26.49
CA LEU A 655 8.71 6.01 26.35
C LEU A 655 8.76 7.50 25.97
N THR A 656 9.49 8.29 26.73
CA THR A 656 9.67 9.73 26.52
C THR A 656 11.14 10.07 26.36
N MET A 657 11.48 10.75 25.26
CA MET A 657 12.85 11.22 24.95
C MET A 657 12.85 12.74 24.80
N GLY A 658 12.93 13.46 25.91
CA GLY A 658 12.72 14.91 25.96
C GLY A 658 11.35 15.29 25.43
N ASP A 659 11.28 16.42 24.73
CA ASP A 659 10.06 16.89 24.05
C ASP A 659 9.99 16.41 22.59
N PHE A 660 10.94 15.58 22.17
CA PHE A 660 11.10 15.19 20.76
C PHE A 660 10.35 13.93 20.36
N SER A 661 10.29 12.91 21.22
CA SER A 661 9.58 11.66 20.94
C SER A 661 8.85 11.16 22.17
N ILE A 662 7.55 10.82 22.01
CA ILE A 662 6.73 10.18 23.03
C ILE A 662 5.95 9.05 22.34
N GLU A 663 6.29 7.79 22.67
CA GLU A 663 5.74 6.63 21.98
C GLU A 663 5.40 5.50 22.96
N LEU A 664 4.46 4.63 22.59
CA LEU A 664 4.20 3.38 23.30
C LEU A 664 5.23 2.34 22.89
N CYS A 665 6.03 1.83 23.83
CA CYS A 665 7.04 0.81 23.56
C CYS A 665 7.33 -0.11 24.73
N GLY A 666 7.28 -1.43 24.48
CA GLY A 666 7.62 -2.47 25.44
C GLY A 666 9.07 -2.97 25.34
N GLY A 667 9.90 -2.41 24.47
CA GLY A 667 11.29 -2.86 24.23
C GLY A 667 12.31 -2.39 25.26
N ILE A 668 13.56 -2.82 25.07
CA ILE A 668 14.71 -2.40 25.87
C ILE A 668 15.35 -1.15 25.25
N HIS A 669 15.66 -0.16 26.06
CA HIS A 669 16.18 1.14 25.62
C HIS A 669 17.45 1.55 26.36
N ALA A 670 18.21 2.47 25.75
CA ALA A 670 19.29 3.18 26.40
C ALA A 670 18.77 4.04 27.56
N LYS A 671 19.64 4.39 28.49
CA LYS A 671 19.28 5.26 29.61
C LYS A 671 19.18 6.74 29.20
N ARG A 672 19.97 7.13 28.24
CA ARG A 672 20.05 8.50 27.70
C ARG A 672 20.19 8.47 26.18
N THR A 673 19.72 9.49 25.50
CA THR A 673 19.89 9.59 24.04
C THR A 673 21.37 9.68 23.63
N GLY A 674 22.23 10.24 24.51
CA GLY A 674 23.68 10.33 24.28
C GLY A 674 24.39 8.97 24.25
N ASP A 675 23.87 7.95 24.91
CA ASP A 675 24.42 6.60 24.89
C ASP A 675 24.45 5.99 23.48
N ILE A 676 23.55 6.45 22.59
CA ILE A 676 23.49 6.03 21.18
C ILE A 676 24.80 6.32 20.45
N GLY A 677 25.53 7.37 20.86
CA GLY A 677 26.83 7.76 20.31
C GLY A 677 26.71 8.40 18.93
N LEU A 678 26.75 7.59 17.89
CA LEU A 678 26.58 8.02 16.50
C LEU A 678 25.42 7.26 15.85
N PHE A 679 24.60 7.96 15.10
CA PHE A 679 23.57 7.38 14.24
C PHE A 679 23.94 7.60 12.77
N LYS A 680 23.91 6.54 11.95
CA LYS A 680 24.22 6.62 10.53
C LYS A 680 23.21 5.85 9.70
N ILE A 681 22.57 6.52 8.72
CA ILE A 681 21.74 5.89 7.70
C ILE A 681 22.64 5.22 6.67
N ILE A 682 22.41 3.95 6.38
CA ILE A 682 23.18 3.14 5.44
C ILE A 682 22.45 3.02 4.10
N THR A 683 21.17 2.66 4.13
CA THR A 683 20.36 2.49 2.93
C THR A 683 18.98 3.13 3.07
N GLU A 684 18.41 3.51 1.94
CA GLU A 684 17.03 3.90 1.80
C GLU A 684 16.49 3.28 0.50
N THR A 685 15.44 2.46 0.59
CA THR A 685 14.90 1.70 -0.54
C THR A 685 13.38 1.63 -0.51
N ALA A 686 12.76 1.37 -1.68
CA ALA A 686 11.35 1.01 -1.75
C ALA A 686 11.18 -0.49 -1.44
N VAL A 687 10.21 -0.83 -0.60
CA VAL A 687 9.87 -2.22 -0.26
C VAL A 687 8.59 -2.65 -0.97
N ALA A 688 7.60 -1.77 -0.98
CA ALA A 688 6.32 -1.95 -1.65
C ALA A 688 5.79 -0.59 -2.10
N ALA A 689 4.71 -0.60 -2.87
CA ALA A 689 4.07 0.66 -3.27
C ALA A 689 3.59 1.43 -2.03
N GLY A 690 4.11 2.64 -1.86
CA GLY A 690 3.82 3.50 -0.71
C GLY A 690 4.53 3.12 0.59
N ILE A 691 5.48 2.18 0.57
CA ILE A 691 6.29 1.79 1.74
C ILE A 691 7.78 1.91 1.40
N ARG A 692 8.49 2.65 2.22
CA ARG A 692 9.93 2.82 2.14
C ARG A 692 10.63 2.25 3.37
N ARG A 693 11.85 1.81 3.19
CA ARG A 693 12.71 1.22 4.21
C ARG A 693 13.95 2.07 4.40
N ILE A 694 14.27 2.36 5.65
CA ILE A 694 15.58 2.86 6.06
C ILE A 694 16.27 1.79 6.90
N GLU A 695 17.54 1.55 6.58
CA GLU A 695 18.45 0.80 7.44
C GLU A 695 19.50 1.74 7.98
N ALA A 696 19.74 1.65 9.29
CA ALA A 696 20.70 2.50 9.98
C ALA A 696 21.46 1.72 11.07
N ILE A 697 22.56 2.26 11.49
CA ILE A 697 23.45 1.71 12.50
C ILE A 697 23.79 2.76 13.56
N THR A 698 24.15 2.31 14.76
CA THR A 698 24.46 3.19 15.88
C THR A 698 25.76 2.79 16.58
N GLY A 699 26.22 3.63 17.47
CA GLY A 699 27.31 3.38 18.42
C GLY A 699 28.62 2.89 17.78
N GLU A 700 29.17 1.83 18.31
CA GLU A 700 30.42 1.24 17.85
C GLU A 700 30.35 0.79 16.38
N THR A 701 29.29 0.12 15.97
CA THR A 701 29.08 -0.31 14.57
C THR A 701 29.12 0.87 13.59
N ALA A 702 28.56 2.03 13.97
CA ALA A 702 28.61 3.22 13.13
C ALA A 702 30.04 3.81 13.05
N ILE A 703 30.80 3.75 14.14
CA ILE A 703 32.22 4.17 14.17
C ILE A 703 33.08 3.25 13.31
N GLU A 704 32.92 1.95 13.43
CA GLU A 704 33.65 0.94 12.63
C GLU A 704 33.34 1.13 11.13
N TRP A 705 32.07 1.41 10.79
CA TRP A 705 31.67 1.72 9.42
C TRP A 705 32.40 2.96 8.90
N LEU A 706 32.46 4.06 9.68
CA LEU A 706 33.18 5.27 9.30
C LEU A 706 34.67 5.01 9.10
N GLN A 707 35.30 4.24 9.99
CA GLN A 707 36.71 3.88 9.88
C GLN A 707 36.97 3.06 8.61
N HIS A 708 36.06 2.15 8.27
CA HIS A 708 36.15 1.41 7.04
C HIS A 708 36.05 2.31 5.81
N GLN A 709 35.07 3.26 5.79
CA GLN A 709 34.94 4.24 4.70
C GLN A 709 36.22 5.10 4.56
N GLN A 710 36.78 5.55 5.69
CA GLN A 710 38.03 6.30 5.70
C GLN A 710 39.22 5.49 5.14
N THR A 711 39.29 4.20 5.48
CA THR A 711 40.28 3.29 4.94
C THR A 711 40.19 3.15 3.42
N LEU A 712 38.97 2.94 2.89
CA LEU A 712 38.72 2.88 1.46
C LEU A 712 39.10 4.17 0.73
N LEU A 713 38.80 5.33 1.33
CA LEU A 713 39.20 6.62 0.78
C LEU A 713 40.71 6.79 0.74
N ASN A 714 41.41 6.41 1.80
CA ASN A 714 42.88 6.44 1.87
C ASN A 714 43.50 5.51 0.81
N GLN A 715 43.01 4.29 0.67
CA GLN A 715 43.48 3.35 -0.34
C GLN A 715 43.24 3.88 -1.75
N SER A 716 42.08 4.51 -2.00
CA SER A 716 41.75 5.16 -3.28
C SER A 716 42.70 6.30 -3.59
N ALA A 717 43.04 7.11 -2.60
CA ALA A 717 44.03 8.19 -2.72
C ALA A 717 45.43 7.65 -3.08
N GLU A 718 45.88 6.60 -2.41
CA GLU A 718 47.16 5.92 -2.69
C GLU A 718 47.22 5.38 -4.12
N LEU A 719 46.19 4.67 -4.57
CA LEU A 719 46.09 4.17 -5.95
C LEU A 719 46.20 5.27 -6.99
N LEU A 720 45.58 6.42 -6.70
CA LEU A 720 45.58 7.61 -7.58
C LEU A 720 46.84 8.47 -7.41
N LYS A 721 47.72 8.13 -6.47
CA LYS A 721 48.85 8.97 -6.07
C LYS A 721 48.43 10.39 -5.77
N SER A 722 47.43 10.55 -4.91
CA SER A 722 46.74 11.80 -4.59
C SER A 722 46.53 11.89 -3.07
N ASP A 723 46.19 13.08 -2.59
CA ASP A 723 45.57 13.21 -1.25
C ASP A 723 44.05 12.94 -1.35
N VAL A 724 43.42 12.69 -0.19
CA VAL A 724 41.99 12.32 -0.10
C VAL A 724 41.06 13.41 -0.66
N ASN A 725 41.44 14.71 -0.49
CA ASN A 725 40.62 15.83 -0.94
C ASN A 725 40.64 15.98 -2.47
N SER A 726 41.69 15.51 -3.12
CA SER A 726 41.89 15.60 -4.56
C SER A 726 41.49 14.36 -5.35
N ILE A 727 40.91 13.33 -4.70
CA ILE A 727 40.50 12.07 -5.37
C ILE A 727 39.59 12.31 -6.55
N VAL A 728 38.53 13.14 -6.34
CA VAL A 728 37.52 13.41 -7.37
C VAL A 728 38.13 14.09 -8.59
N ASP A 729 39.00 15.09 -8.38
CA ASP A 729 39.68 15.79 -9.46
C ASP A 729 40.62 14.86 -10.22
N LYS A 730 41.34 13.96 -9.50
CA LYS A 730 42.20 12.96 -10.13
C LYS A 730 41.43 11.95 -10.96
N ILE A 731 40.30 11.48 -10.48
CA ILE A 731 39.42 10.58 -11.25
C ILE A 731 38.93 11.27 -12.52
N SER A 732 38.49 12.53 -12.42
CA SER A 732 38.03 13.33 -13.56
C SER A 732 39.15 13.49 -14.60
N LEU A 733 40.36 13.86 -14.16
CA LEU A 733 41.54 13.94 -15.03
C LEU A 733 41.89 12.62 -15.70
N LEU A 734 41.77 11.50 -14.97
CA LEU A 734 42.02 10.16 -15.48
C LEU A 734 41.01 9.77 -16.56
N GLN A 735 39.72 10.05 -16.30
CA GLN A 735 38.66 9.84 -17.29
C GLN A 735 38.87 10.63 -18.57
N ASP A 736 39.26 11.90 -18.46
CA ASP A 736 39.55 12.75 -19.63
C ASP A 736 40.74 12.25 -20.38
N LYS A 737 41.79 11.81 -19.70
CA LYS A 737 42.98 11.20 -20.30
C LYS A 737 42.62 9.90 -21.02
N CYS A 738 41.80 9.03 -20.44
CA CYS A 738 41.33 7.79 -21.08
C CYS A 738 40.57 8.13 -22.40
N LYS A 739 39.60 9.04 -22.38
CA LYS A 739 38.86 9.47 -23.55
C LYS A 739 39.78 10.03 -24.63
N LYS A 740 40.83 10.79 -24.26
CA LYS A 740 41.79 11.34 -25.19
C LYS A 740 42.64 10.24 -25.84
N VAL A 741 43.14 9.29 -25.01
CA VAL A 741 43.93 8.15 -25.49
C VAL A 741 43.09 7.24 -26.41
N GLU A 742 41.86 6.96 -26.09
CA GLU A 742 40.92 6.20 -26.94
C GLU A 742 40.72 6.89 -28.29
N LYS A 743 40.54 8.20 -28.31
CA LYS A 743 40.40 8.99 -29.55
C LYS A 743 41.69 8.97 -30.38
N GLU A 744 42.86 9.12 -29.73
CA GLU A 744 44.16 9.05 -30.39
C GLU A 744 44.40 7.64 -30.97
N LEU A 745 44.08 6.59 -30.21
CA LEU A 745 44.16 5.20 -30.67
C LEU A 745 43.27 4.97 -31.92
N GLN A 746 42.03 5.48 -31.86
CA GLN A 746 41.11 5.38 -32.99
C GLN A 746 41.66 6.10 -34.24
N THR A 747 42.22 7.30 -34.08
CA THR A 747 42.84 8.08 -35.16
C THR A 747 44.07 7.36 -35.75
N LEU A 748 44.88 6.75 -34.86
CA LEU A 748 46.03 5.95 -35.32
C LEU A 748 45.60 4.71 -36.09
N LYS A 749 44.59 4.00 -35.61
CA LYS A 749 44.00 2.84 -36.31
C LYS A 749 43.46 3.23 -37.69
N GLU A 750 42.78 4.36 -37.83
CA GLU A 750 42.27 4.88 -39.10
C GLU A 750 43.41 5.25 -40.05
N LYS A 751 44.47 5.91 -39.56
CA LYS A 751 45.68 6.22 -40.39
C LYS A 751 46.40 4.96 -40.83
N ALA A 752 46.58 3.98 -39.99
CA ALA A 752 47.18 2.70 -40.33
C ALA A 752 46.38 1.94 -41.40
N ALA A 753 45.05 1.95 -41.28
CA ALA A 753 44.15 1.36 -42.23
C ALA A 753 44.23 2.04 -43.62
N LEU A 754 44.30 3.38 -43.65
CA LEU A 754 44.46 4.15 -44.89
C LEU A 754 45.81 3.88 -45.57
N GLN A 755 46.89 3.79 -44.80
CA GLN A 755 48.21 3.47 -45.29
C GLN A 755 48.24 2.04 -45.87
N ALA A 756 47.70 1.05 -45.18
CA ALA A 756 47.55 -0.30 -45.72
C ALA A 756 46.69 -0.34 -46.98
N GLY A 757 45.63 0.48 -47.06
CA GLY A 757 44.81 0.64 -48.25
C GLY A 757 45.61 1.17 -49.47
N ASN A 758 46.51 2.16 -49.26
CA ASN A 758 47.36 2.68 -50.35
C ASN A 758 48.36 1.63 -50.89
N GLU A 759 48.93 0.80 -50.03
CA GLU A 759 49.79 -0.29 -50.44
C GLU A 759 49.00 -1.38 -51.23
N LEU A 760 47.75 -1.63 -50.81
CA LEU A 760 46.85 -2.58 -51.51
C LEU A 760 46.44 -2.13 -52.94
N ALA A 761 46.40 -0.83 -53.17
CA ALA A 761 46.10 -0.32 -54.54
C ALA A 761 47.08 -0.84 -55.62
N GLN A 762 48.35 -1.10 -55.22
CA GLN A 762 49.37 -1.70 -56.08
C GLN A 762 49.16 -3.19 -56.33
N SER A 763 48.37 -3.88 -55.58
CA SER A 763 48.03 -5.31 -55.67
C SER A 763 46.77 -5.56 -56.52
N ALA A 764 46.18 -4.53 -57.10
CA ALA A 764 44.97 -4.64 -57.90
C ALA A 764 45.28 -5.45 -59.19
N VAL A 765 44.39 -6.42 -59.47
CA VAL A 765 44.46 -7.23 -60.73
C VAL A 765 43.47 -6.64 -61.74
N GLU A 766 43.91 -6.44 -62.98
CA GLU A 766 43.03 -5.93 -64.01
C GLU A 766 42.24 -7.08 -64.67
N ILE A 767 40.94 -6.98 -64.68
CA ILE A 767 40.04 -7.92 -65.37
C ILE A 767 39.15 -7.10 -66.31
N ASN A 768 39.38 -7.30 -67.62
CA ASN A 768 38.64 -6.60 -68.70
C ASN A 768 38.54 -5.08 -68.53
N GLY A 769 39.65 -4.45 -68.09
CA GLY A 769 39.74 -3.00 -67.90
C GLY A 769 39.18 -2.48 -66.54
N VAL A 770 38.87 -3.38 -65.63
CA VAL A 770 38.42 -3.07 -64.30
C VAL A 770 39.50 -3.50 -63.31
N SER A 771 39.84 -2.62 -62.32
CA SER A 771 40.74 -2.93 -61.21
C SER A 771 40.00 -3.71 -60.14
N VAL A 772 40.46 -4.91 -59.85
CA VAL A 772 39.85 -5.80 -58.87
C VAL A 772 40.80 -6.07 -57.73
N ILE A 773 40.37 -5.85 -56.47
CA ILE A 773 41.05 -6.24 -55.24
C ILE A 773 40.16 -7.20 -54.48
N VAL A 774 40.63 -8.41 -54.17
CA VAL A 774 39.93 -9.43 -53.32
C VAL A 774 40.93 -9.90 -52.30
N GLN A 775 40.80 -9.48 -51.05
CA GLN A 775 41.81 -9.80 -50.01
C GLN A 775 41.24 -10.01 -48.63
N GLN A 776 41.86 -10.85 -47.85
CA GLN A 776 41.64 -11.01 -46.41
C GLN A 776 42.55 -10.03 -45.66
N LEU A 777 41.95 -9.31 -44.69
CA LEU A 777 42.61 -8.31 -43.87
C LEU A 777 42.22 -8.55 -42.40
N ASP A 778 42.95 -9.39 -41.70
CA ASP A 778 42.61 -9.81 -40.36
C ASP A 778 42.83 -8.70 -39.32
N GLY A 779 41.99 -8.70 -38.26
CA GLY A 779 42.12 -7.74 -37.14
C GLY A 779 41.66 -6.32 -37.47
N ILE A 780 41.01 -6.07 -38.60
CA ILE A 780 40.50 -4.73 -38.95
C ILE A 780 39.01 -4.63 -38.71
N GLU A 781 38.58 -3.59 -37.98
CA GLU A 781 37.19 -3.31 -37.71
C GLU A 781 36.40 -2.94 -38.98
N ALA A 782 35.09 -3.27 -39.01
CA ALA A 782 34.19 -3.00 -40.14
C ALA A 782 34.20 -1.52 -40.61
N LYS A 783 34.30 -0.57 -39.67
CA LYS A 783 34.35 0.87 -39.98
C LYS A 783 35.63 1.26 -40.73
N SER A 784 36.77 0.70 -40.35
CA SER A 784 38.07 0.92 -40.98
C SER A 784 38.12 0.26 -42.35
N LEU A 785 37.59 -0.95 -42.51
CA LEU A 785 37.46 -1.62 -43.83
C LEU A 785 36.65 -0.77 -44.80
N ARG A 786 35.58 -0.13 -44.35
CA ARG A 786 34.74 0.76 -45.16
C ARG A 786 35.55 1.98 -45.68
N ALA A 787 36.28 2.62 -44.76
CA ALA A 787 37.13 3.77 -45.15
C ALA A 787 38.21 3.38 -46.18
N MET A 788 38.80 2.19 -46.06
CA MET A 788 39.76 1.65 -47.05
C MET A 788 39.13 1.40 -48.42
N VAL A 789 37.94 0.78 -48.44
CA VAL A 789 37.19 0.54 -49.69
C VAL A 789 36.84 1.84 -50.38
N ASP A 790 36.34 2.85 -49.64
CA ASP A 790 36.03 4.17 -50.24
C ASP A 790 37.28 4.84 -50.77
N SER A 791 38.41 4.77 -50.08
CA SER A 791 39.69 5.33 -50.54
C SER A 791 40.17 4.66 -51.80
N LEU A 792 40.14 3.32 -51.88
CA LEU A 792 40.59 2.53 -53.03
C LEU A 792 39.68 2.73 -54.24
N LYS A 793 38.38 2.83 -54.10
CA LYS A 793 37.43 3.20 -55.18
C LYS A 793 37.80 4.53 -55.83
N ASN A 794 38.12 5.52 -54.98
CA ASN A 794 38.51 6.84 -55.49
C ASN A 794 39.87 6.85 -56.15
N GLN A 795 40.82 6.02 -55.73
CA GLN A 795 42.17 5.95 -56.26
C GLN A 795 42.26 5.16 -57.58
N LEU A 796 41.46 4.08 -57.69
CA LEU A 796 41.55 3.13 -58.81
C LEU A 796 40.64 3.51 -59.99
N GLY A 797 39.69 4.39 -59.85
CA GLY A 797 38.79 4.89 -60.90
C GLY A 797 37.66 3.92 -61.22
N SER A 798 37.88 2.90 -62.01
CA SER A 798 36.91 1.82 -62.33
C SER A 798 37.33 0.57 -61.57
N ALA A 799 36.65 0.24 -60.45
CA ALA A 799 37.12 -0.80 -59.52
C ALA A 799 36.02 -1.57 -58.77
N VAL A 800 36.37 -2.82 -58.46
CA VAL A 800 35.66 -3.63 -57.46
C VAL A 800 36.62 -3.99 -56.31
N VAL A 801 36.30 -3.58 -55.12
CA VAL A 801 37.11 -3.82 -53.90
C VAL A 801 36.37 -4.72 -52.96
N VAL A 802 36.98 -5.85 -52.62
CA VAL A 802 36.36 -6.85 -51.72
C VAL A 802 37.34 -7.15 -50.60
N PHE A 803 36.89 -6.92 -49.37
CA PHE A 803 37.64 -7.29 -48.19
C PHE A 803 36.84 -8.20 -47.27
N ALA A 804 37.56 -9.15 -46.66
CA ALA A 804 37.09 -9.99 -45.58
C ALA A 804 38.02 -9.84 -44.38
N SER A 805 37.49 -9.76 -43.21
CA SER A 805 38.25 -9.67 -41.96
C SER A 805 37.68 -10.57 -40.90
N ALA A 806 38.56 -11.27 -40.16
CA ALA A 806 38.21 -12.00 -38.98
C ALA A 806 38.64 -11.18 -37.74
N LEU A 807 37.68 -10.94 -36.84
CA LEU A 807 37.92 -10.26 -35.57
C LEU A 807 37.02 -10.89 -34.52
N ASP A 808 37.59 -11.37 -33.39
CA ASP A 808 36.85 -11.98 -32.25
C ASP A 808 35.83 -13.08 -32.68
N GLU A 809 36.28 -14.04 -33.51
CA GLU A 809 35.45 -15.13 -34.09
C GLU A 809 34.28 -14.64 -34.98
N LYS A 810 34.25 -13.36 -35.35
CA LYS A 810 33.26 -12.82 -36.28
C LYS A 810 33.95 -12.48 -37.60
N VAL A 811 33.21 -12.69 -38.68
CA VAL A 811 33.63 -12.33 -40.01
C VAL A 811 32.95 -11.02 -40.42
N ASN A 812 33.74 -10.06 -40.91
CA ASN A 812 33.23 -8.86 -41.55
C ASN A 812 33.58 -8.95 -43.06
N LEU A 813 32.59 -8.81 -43.91
CA LEU A 813 32.72 -8.75 -45.35
C LEU A 813 32.30 -7.38 -45.83
N ILE A 814 33.05 -6.85 -46.76
CA ILE A 814 32.71 -5.60 -47.42
C ILE A 814 33.02 -5.64 -48.90
N VAL A 815 32.10 -5.14 -49.70
CA VAL A 815 32.23 -5.00 -51.13
C VAL A 815 31.95 -3.58 -51.54
N GLY A 816 32.88 -2.98 -52.27
CA GLY A 816 32.71 -1.66 -52.87
C GLY A 816 32.82 -1.77 -54.39
N VAL A 817 31.93 -1.12 -55.11
CA VAL A 817 31.88 -1.07 -56.59
C VAL A 817 31.79 0.38 -56.98
N THR A 818 32.60 0.79 -57.94
CA THR A 818 32.52 2.14 -58.46
C THR A 818 31.25 2.34 -59.29
N GLN A 819 30.77 3.59 -59.39
CA GLN A 819 29.43 3.92 -59.88
C GLN A 819 29.22 3.45 -61.33
N ASP A 820 30.27 3.51 -62.14
CA ASP A 820 30.29 3.08 -63.55
C ASP A 820 30.04 1.58 -63.75
N LEU A 821 30.36 0.78 -62.74
CA LEU A 821 30.23 -0.68 -62.74
C LEU A 821 28.95 -1.23 -62.07
N THR A 822 28.18 -0.39 -61.36
CA THR A 822 27.01 -0.83 -60.63
C THR A 822 25.90 -1.46 -61.49
N ALA A 823 25.89 -1.20 -62.80
CA ALA A 823 24.99 -1.83 -63.77
C ALA A 823 25.38 -3.31 -64.07
N LYS A 824 26.66 -3.67 -63.96
CA LYS A 824 27.18 -5.01 -64.19
C LYS A 824 27.37 -5.81 -62.89
N VAL A 825 27.88 -5.14 -61.83
CA VAL A 825 28.24 -5.74 -60.58
C VAL A 825 27.56 -4.93 -59.47
N LYS A 826 26.69 -5.56 -58.68
CA LYS A 826 26.06 -4.94 -57.52
C LYS A 826 26.70 -5.46 -56.23
N ALA A 827 27.21 -4.56 -55.41
CA ALA A 827 27.89 -4.90 -54.19
C ALA A 827 27.02 -5.78 -53.23
N GLY A 828 25.71 -5.53 -53.20
CA GLY A 828 24.77 -6.27 -52.37
C GLY A 828 24.62 -7.76 -52.80
N GLU A 829 24.63 -8.04 -54.07
CA GLU A 829 24.56 -9.40 -54.60
C GLU A 829 25.86 -10.16 -54.32
N LEU A 830 26.98 -9.49 -54.50
CA LEU A 830 28.31 -10.10 -54.30
C LEU A 830 28.61 -10.35 -52.84
N VAL A 831 28.26 -9.40 -51.95
CA VAL A 831 28.46 -9.58 -50.50
C VAL A 831 27.59 -10.71 -49.95
N ASN A 832 26.34 -10.89 -50.43
CA ASN A 832 25.47 -11.99 -50.04
C ASN A 832 25.99 -13.34 -50.53
N LEU A 833 26.53 -13.44 -51.74
CA LEU A 833 27.16 -14.65 -52.22
C LEU A 833 28.32 -15.10 -51.30
N MET A 834 29.12 -14.14 -50.82
CA MET A 834 30.21 -14.39 -49.88
C MET A 834 29.69 -14.73 -48.48
N ALA A 835 28.66 -14.01 -48.00
CA ALA A 835 28.10 -14.20 -46.69
C ALA A 835 27.53 -15.62 -46.49
N GLN A 836 26.93 -16.20 -47.51
CA GLN A 836 26.45 -17.59 -47.47
C GLN A 836 27.56 -18.61 -47.19
N GLN A 837 28.80 -18.32 -47.58
CA GLN A 837 29.94 -19.21 -47.35
C GLN A 837 30.48 -19.12 -45.93
N VAL A 838 30.21 -18.04 -45.21
CA VAL A 838 30.70 -17.77 -43.83
C VAL A 838 29.60 -17.79 -42.80
N GLY A 839 28.45 -18.41 -43.12
CA GLY A 839 27.33 -18.53 -42.18
C GLY A 839 26.66 -17.19 -41.85
N GLY A 840 26.56 -16.27 -42.78
CA GLY A 840 26.05 -14.94 -42.58
C GLY A 840 25.04 -14.46 -43.60
N LYS A 841 24.57 -13.23 -43.42
CA LYS A 841 23.72 -12.48 -44.35
C LYS A 841 24.19 -11.05 -44.39
N GLY A 842 24.01 -10.40 -45.53
CA GLY A 842 24.35 -9.01 -45.66
C GLY A 842 23.53 -8.31 -46.71
N GLY A 843 23.80 -7.04 -46.93
CA GLY A 843 23.16 -6.23 -47.94
C GLY A 843 23.71 -4.82 -47.94
N GLY A 844 23.21 -4.01 -48.83
CA GLY A 844 23.64 -2.63 -48.97
C GLY A 844 23.22 -2.02 -50.29
N ARG A 845 23.78 -0.87 -50.58
CA ARG A 845 23.57 -0.18 -51.87
C ARG A 845 24.34 -0.88 -52.99
N PRO A 846 23.99 -0.65 -54.26
CA PRO A 846 24.72 -1.23 -55.40
C PRO A 846 26.20 -0.89 -55.39
N ASP A 847 26.61 0.28 -54.88
CA ASP A 847 27.98 0.77 -54.81
C ASP A 847 28.77 0.35 -53.57
N MET A 848 28.08 -0.07 -52.51
CA MET A 848 28.68 -0.46 -51.22
C MET A 848 27.77 -1.39 -50.43
N ALA A 849 28.24 -2.55 -50.03
CA ALA A 849 27.49 -3.49 -49.18
C ALA A 849 28.41 -4.16 -48.18
N MET A 850 27.81 -4.53 -47.06
CA MET A 850 28.51 -5.20 -45.96
C MET A 850 27.73 -6.43 -45.47
N ALA A 851 28.45 -7.43 -44.96
CA ALA A 851 27.88 -8.60 -44.34
C ALA A 851 28.69 -9.01 -43.11
N GLY A 852 28.02 -9.68 -42.19
CA GLY A 852 28.66 -10.39 -41.08
C GLY A 852 28.56 -11.91 -41.29
N GLY A 853 29.47 -12.67 -40.67
CA GLY A 853 29.45 -14.13 -40.66
C GLY A 853 30.01 -14.66 -39.33
N THR A 854 29.77 -15.95 -39.06
CA THR A 854 30.17 -16.64 -37.83
C THR A 854 31.20 -17.77 -38.08
N GLU A 855 31.62 -17.95 -39.32
CA GLU A 855 32.53 -19.05 -39.73
C GLU A 855 33.83 -18.48 -40.36
N PRO A 856 34.79 -17.99 -39.55
CA PRO A 856 36.02 -17.38 -40.03
C PRO A 856 36.91 -18.35 -40.83
N GLN A 857 36.84 -19.68 -40.55
CA GLN A 857 37.56 -20.70 -41.30
C GLN A 857 37.17 -20.78 -42.79
N ASN A 858 35.99 -20.27 -43.15
CA ASN A 858 35.48 -20.29 -44.52
C ASN A 858 35.74 -19.01 -45.34
N ILE A 859 36.49 -18.04 -44.78
CA ILE A 859 36.79 -16.75 -45.47
C ILE A 859 37.48 -17.00 -46.82
N ASN A 860 38.49 -17.87 -46.90
CA ASN A 860 39.19 -18.21 -48.10
C ASN A 860 38.25 -18.75 -49.18
N LYS A 861 37.26 -19.57 -48.80
CA LYS A 861 36.26 -20.09 -49.70
C LYS A 861 35.34 -18.98 -50.24
N ALA A 862 34.92 -18.05 -49.34
CA ALA A 862 34.11 -16.91 -49.74
C ALA A 862 34.82 -15.98 -50.71
N LEU A 863 36.13 -15.71 -50.51
CA LEU A 863 36.95 -14.91 -51.39
C LEU A 863 37.18 -15.61 -52.74
N SER A 864 37.40 -16.93 -52.77
CA SER A 864 37.54 -17.69 -54.04
C SER A 864 36.26 -17.65 -54.86
N VAL A 865 35.09 -17.92 -54.24
CA VAL A 865 33.80 -17.84 -54.93
C VAL A 865 33.54 -16.43 -55.47
N CYS A 866 33.92 -15.39 -54.73
CA CYS A 866 33.83 -13.98 -55.16
C CYS A 866 34.73 -13.73 -56.38
N SER A 867 36.00 -14.19 -56.34
CA SER A 867 36.98 -14.03 -57.46
C SER A 867 36.49 -14.74 -58.70
N ASP A 868 35.99 -15.96 -58.60
CA ASP A 868 35.50 -16.72 -59.79
C ASP A 868 34.23 -16.08 -60.37
N TRP A 869 33.31 -15.56 -59.47
CA TRP A 869 32.15 -14.84 -59.93
C TRP A 869 32.54 -13.55 -60.72
N LEU A 870 33.53 -12.76 -60.19
CA LEU A 870 33.99 -11.54 -60.80
C LEU A 870 34.64 -11.82 -62.17
N LYS A 871 35.44 -12.89 -62.31
CA LYS A 871 36.05 -13.29 -63.64
C LYS A 871 35.00 -13.67 -64.67
N ALA A 872 33.86 -14.19 -64.27
CA ALA A 872 32.76 -14.62 -65.12
C ALA A 872 31.82 -13.47 -65.52
N ASN A 873 31.77 -12.36 -64.79
CA ASN A 873 30.75 -11.32 -64.95
C ASN A 873 31.33 -9.92 -65.28
N LEU A 874 32.63 -9.70 -65.19
CA LEU A 874 33.32 -8.51 -65.63
C LEU A 874 33.88 -8.74 -67.04
#